data_da6b711f4443b811ef7eac26dd637392
#
_entry.id   da6b711f4443b811ef7eac26dd637392
#
_cell.length_a   1.000
_cell.length_b   1.000
_cell.length_c   1.000
_cell.angle_alpha   90.00
_cell.angle_beta   90.00
_cell.angle_gamma   90.00
#
_symmetry.space_group_name_H-M   'P 1'
#
loop_
_entity.id
_entity.type
_entity.pdbx_description
1 polymer ?
#
loop_
_entity_poly.entity_id
_entity_poly.type
_entity_poly.pdbx_seq_one_letter_code
_entity_poly.pdbx_strand_id
1 'polypeptide(L)'
;MYKERILKAIKVVVILFLVIAISILVILNWKSDLIIDKVMASVQMELVDSLRYEEATLDLFSNFPSTSIQIHNLYLGSQKHPLIRGGDIDIIIGLIPLLKGNILINQLKVTGATIHIENKNGRWSYDILKEKESAVEEAEESQDSSFNTQIKELQIEQTTLLYDDGEGLRFALDIKDGHLEGGFENDILDLGIDLNSVITSLTMDDYQLKESFASSFTGDYKFDLTSGLQEWKDWKIENDAIHLSANGNILRAEDHEMFDVIIDWNKADLESLKKWLPESIQKTWNQYSFSGNIEGQAVVKGKSSKKATPHISSTAKMKNGSIRFLASKQEIKGLDLDLTYDSGAGNKPSASFLKLQFEKDAVLGNSLKGNVYIQNIDNPVVDIDLSGSLPSSLLNLLEMDGIHFEKGTFEINDFKLSGFRTSTSSFDYFVQHGITSLEANDLELIYLNNKISLPSGSLSLSNKKLDLAFDQFSWNKATCKDLKGEIVAKENQIDFTLDGLLCEGRVETKGSVSGMNQRPVSHASWKVTGIEMKKLLESFSNFDQTFITSENLDGKANIWATSVLPFDENWNLLTKSVQVKSAVDIKDGRLKNMKTLEDFSDYVHLSDLQDISFNQLRNYMKIENGIVYLPVMFIQSTALNMSISGEHSFDQDILYYLKLNAGQVAANKLKKNEYRKELKPARKSGWINMYFILSGTTTVVKYQQDRIGVVAGFERTTLLKEELRNYLVDKFGYDVYWLEPNEWEDIPEYQ
;
A
#
# COMPACT_ATOMS: atom_id res chain seq x y z
N MET A 1 -87.61 43.20 -2.60
CA MET A 1 -88.54 42.10 -2.15
C MET A 1 -88.21 40.73 -2.69
N TYR A 2 -87.81 40.53 -3.98
CA TYR A 2 -87.51 39.22 -4.53
C TYR A 2 -86.18 38.66 -4.03
N LYS A 3 -85.08 39.43 -3.92
CA LYS A 3 -83.76 39.01 -3.39
C LYS A 3 -83.78 38.59 -1.96
N GLU A 4 -84.61 39.21 -1.11
CA GLU A 4 -84.70 38.85 0.32
C GLU A 4 -85.46 37.51 0.54
N ARG A 5 -86.48 37.21 -0.31
CA ARG A 5 -87.18 35.93 -0.24
C ARG A 5 -86.31 34.79 -0.70
N ILE A 6 -85.47 34.96 -1.75
CA ILE A 6 -84.51 33.98 -2.20
C ILE A 6 -83.43 33.75 -1.13
N LEU A 7 -82.91 34.82 -0.48
CA LEU A 7 -81.91 34.67 0.58
C LEU A 7 -82.45 33.96 1.82
N LYS A 8 -83.74 34.19 2.13
CA LYS A 8 -84.42 33.45 3.24
C LYS A 8 -84.66 31.95 2.89
N ALA A 9 -85.06 31.66 1.65
CA ALA A 9 -85.23 30.31 1.17
C ALA A 9 -83.86 29.55 1.15
N ILE A 10 -82.79 30.16 0.69
CA ILE A 10 -81.42 29.58 0.74
C ILE A 10 -81.01 29.34 2.21
N LYS A 11 -81.22 30.28 3.12
CA LYS A 11 -80.93 30.07 4.57
C LYS A 11 -81.68 28.88 5.16
N VAL A 12 -83.01 28.74 4.84
CA VAL A 12 -83.82 27.63 5.31
C VAL A 12 -83.33 26.30 4.73
N VAL A 13 -82.99 26.24 3.45
CA VAL A 13 -82.42 25.04 2.83
C VAL A 13 -81.06 24.67 3.44
N VAL A 14 -80.17 25.66 3.69
CA VAL A 14 -78.90 25.41 4.35
C VAL A 14 -79.06 24.95 5.76
N ILE A 15 -79.98 25.53 6.54
CA ILE A 15 -80.33 25.07 7.92
C ILE A 15 -80.91 23.65 7.90
N LEU A 16 -81.82 23.35 6.99
CA LEU A 16 -82.41 22.01 6.82
C LEU A 16 -81.32 20.98 6.45
N PHE A 17 -80.43 21.36 5.55
CA PHE A 17 -79.28 20.50 5.17
C PHE A 17 -78.34 20.26 6.37
N LEU A 18 -78.02 21.28 7.14
CA LEU A 18 -77.21 21.17 8.37
C LEU A 18 -77.92 20.29 9.41
N VAL A 19 -79.24 20.40 9.63
CA VAL A 19 -79.99 19.58 10.56
C VAL A 19 -80.00 18.11 10.11
N ILE A 20 -80.17 17.86 8.82
CA ILE A 20 -80.09 16.51 8.25
C ILE A 20 -78.65 15.93 8.42
N ALA A 21 -77.63 16.71 8.13
CA ALA A 21 -76.24 16.28 8.28
C ALA A 21 -75.92 15.96 9.75
N ILE A 22 -76.29 16.84 10.69
CA ILE A 22 -76.10 16.59 12.11
C ILE A 22 -76.90 15.38 12.57
N SER A 23 -78.15 15.17 12.08
CA SER A 23 -78.92 13.98 12.44
C SER A 23 -78.29 12.68 11.95
N ILE A 24 -77.73 12.68 10.77
CA ILE A 24 -76.99 11.56 10.20
C ILE A 24 -75.76 11.26 11.06
N LEU A 25 -75.00 12.30 11.42
CA LEU A 25 -73.83 12.16 12.26
C LEU A 25 -74.15 11.62 13.66
N VAL A 26 -75.25 12.05 14.28
CA VAL A 26 -75.75 11.56 15.54
C VAL A 26 -76.17 10.08 15.45
N ILE A 27 -76.84 9.67 14.40
CA ILE A 27 -77.25 8.29 14.15
C ILE A 27 -76.00 7.40 13.93
N LEU A 28 -75.02 7.86 13.18
CA LEU A 28 -73.76 7.14 12.96
C LEU A 28 -72.97 6.97 14.30
N ASN A 29 -72.89 8.03 15.08
CA ASN A 29 -72.27 7.96 16.42
C ASN A 29 -72.98 7.00 17.36
N TRP A 30 -74.32 6.94 17.33
CA TRP A 30 -75.11 6.02 18.13
C TRP A 30 -74.99 4.55 17.70
N LYS A 31 -74.61 4.32 16.40
CA LYS A 31 -74.41 2.98 15.83
C LYS A 31 -72.94 2.67 15.59
N SER A 32 -72.03 3.39 16.23
CA SER A 32 -70.58 3.25 16.02
C SER A 32 -70.10 1.82 16.22
N ASP A 33 -70.51 1.18 17.30
CA ASP A 33 -70.10 -0.19 17.60
C ASP A 33 -70.52 -1.20 16.57
N LEU A 34 -71.75 -1.04 16.01
CA LEU A 34 -72.26 -1.91 14.95
C LEU A 34 -71.51 -1.75 13.61
N ILE A 35 -71.03 -0.54 13.33
CA ILE A 35 -70.17 -0.25 12.16
C ILE A 35 -68.81 -0.89 12.35
N ILE A 36 -68.17 -0.67 13.49
CA ILE A 36 -66.89 -1.26 13.86
C ILE A 36 -66.97 -2.78 13.74
N ASP A 37 -67.94 -3.40 14.44
CA ASP A 37 -68.13 -4.85 14.44
C ASP A 37 -68.30 -5.42 13.00
N LYS A 38 -69.07 -4.73 12.16
CA LYS A 38 -69.27 -5.15 10.80
C LYS A 38 -67.98 -5.06 9.93
N VAL A 39 -67.19 -3.98 10.09
CA VAL A 39 -65.92 -3.82 9.40
C VAL A 39 -64.92 -4.84 9.89
N MET A 40 -64.76 -5.00 11.21
CA MET A 40 -63.83 -5.95 11.79
C MET A 40 -64.17 -7.42 11.44
N ALA A 41 -65.48 -7.77 11.48
CA ALA A 41 -65.91 -9.11 11.07
C ALA A 41 -65.62 -9.36 9.58
N SER A 42 -65.83 -8.38 8.71
CA SER A 42 -65.51 -8.51 7.26
C SER A 42 -64.01 -8.71 7.04
N VAL A 43 -63.16 -7.94 7.71
CA VAL A 43 -61.72 -8.11 7.65
C VAL A 43 -61.30 -9.50 8.16
N GLN A 44 -61.82 -9.92 9.31
CA GLN A 44 -61.48 -11.25 9.87
C GLN A 44 -61.93 -12.43 9.00
N MET A 45 -63.00 -12.29 8.24
CA MET A 45 -63.46 -13.34 7.28
C MET A 45 -62.44 -13.59 6.14
N GLU A 46 -61.74 -12.58 5.70
CA GLU A 46 -60.73 -12.69 4.61
C GLU A 46 -59.38 -13.19 5.16
N LEU A 47 -59.13 -13.17 6.49
CA LEU A 47 -57.86 -13.55 7.07
C LEU A 47 -57.81 -15.03 7.45
N VAL A 48 -56.64 -15.68 7.21
CA VAL A 48 -56.34 -17.03 7.73
C VAL A 48 -55.98 -16.96 9.21
N ASP A 49 -55.28 -15.91 9.60
CA ASP A 49 -54.75 -15.71 10.94
C ASP A 49 -55.63 -14.77 11.80
N SER A 50 -55.35 -14.69 13.09
CA SER A 50 -56.14 -13.90 14.00
C SER A 50 -55.85 -12.40 13.97
N LEU A 51 -56.90 -11.60 13.95
CA LEU A 51 -56.91 -10.18 14.23
C LEU A 51 -57.32 -9.94 15.66
N ARG A 52 -56.51 -9.23 16.42
CA ARG A 52 -56.78 -8.86 17.83
C ARG A 52 -56.41 -7.40 18.04
N TYR A 53 -57.13 -6.73 18.89
CA TYR A 53 -56.90 -5.33 19.26
C TYR A 53 -57.39 -5.08 20.69
N GLU A 54 -56.95 -4.00 21.32
CA GLU A 54 -57.34 -3.61 22.67
C GLU A 54 -58.67 -2.85 22.63
N GLU A 55 -58.78 -1.86 21.77
CA GLU A 55 -59.96 -1.01 21.62
C GLU A 55 -60.09 -0.58 20.13
N ALA A 56 -61.34 -0.40 19.68
CA ALA A 56 -61.63 0.22 18.37
C ALA A 56 -62.71 1.30 18.55
N THR A 57 -62.45 2.49 17.99
CA THR A 57 -63.35 3.65 18.09
C THR A 57 -63.63 4.25 16.74
N LEU A 58 -64.85 4.85 16.54
CA LEU A 58 -65.22 5.53 15.30
C LEU A 58 -65.13 7.05 15.51
N ASP A 59 -64.27 7.71 14.76
CA ASP A 59 -64.16 9.16 14.72
C ASP A 59 -64.82 9.71 13.42
N LEU A 60 -65.93 10.43 13.63
CA LEU A 60 -66.73 10.99 12.51
C LEU A 60 -66.28 12.36 12.03
N PHE A 61 -65.41 13.06 12.79
CA PHE A 61 -65.19 14.49 12.62
C PHE A 61 -63.74 14.83 12.21
N SER A 62 -62.76 14.14 12.74
CA SER A 62 -61.36 14.49 12.53
C SER A 62 -60.92 14.46 11.05
N ASN A 63 -61.57 13.62 10.26
CA ASN A 63 -61.23 13.43 8.83
C ASN A 63 -62.38 13.80 7.88
N PHE A 64 -63.34 14.65 8.29
CA PHE A 64 -64.49 15.05 7.45
C PHE A 64 -64.05 15.61 6.11
N PRO A 65 -64.64 15.18 4.96
CA PRO A 65 -65.82 14.36 4.73
C PRO A 65 -65.62 12.85 4.79
N SER A 66 -64.48 12.35 5.18
CA SER A 66 -64.24 10.93 5.51
C SER A 66 -64.45 10.70 7.02
N THR A 67 -64.53 9.46 7.43
CA THR A 67 -64.58 9.02 8.86
C THR A 67 -63.43 8.07 9.10
N SER A 68 -62.94 7.92 10.32
CA SER A 68 -61.88 6.96 10.64
C SER A 68 -62.33 5.97 11.71
N ILE A 69 -61.88 4.71 11.58
CA ILE A 69 -61.90 3.72 12.62
C ILE A 69 -60.51 3.69 13.20
N GLN A 70 -60.38 4.04 14.47
CA GLN A 70 -59.12 4.01 15.19
C GLN A 70 -59.03 2.70 15.97
N ILE A 71 -58.00 1.93 15.74
CA ILE A 71 -57.75 0.62 16.36
C ILE A 71 -56.46 0.77 17.19
N HIS A 72 -56.58 0.55 18.50
CA HIS A 72 -55.48 0.66 19.43
C HIS A 72 -54.82 -0.71 19.68
N ASN A 73 -53.50 -0.75 19.74
CA ASN A 73 -52.69 -1.92 20.06
C ASN A 73 -53.06 -3.15 19.19
N LEU A 74 -52.97 -2.96 17.87
CA LEU A 74 -53.31 -4.01 16.89
C LEU A 74 -52.30 -5.15 16.92
N TYR A 75 -52.83 -6.37 16.80
CA TYR A 75 -52.08 -7.59 16.56
C TYR A 75 -52.67 -8.35 15.37
N LEU A 76 -51.88 -8.48 14.30
CA LEU A 76 -52.30 -9.14 13.07
C LEU A 76 -51.33 -10.28 12.70
N GLY A 77 -51.85 -11.47 12.48
CA GLY A 77 -51.08 -12.64 12.11
C GLY A 77 -51.07 -13.75 13.15
N SER A 78 -50.23 -14.76 12.96
CA SER A 78 -50.14 -15.89 13.90
C SER A 78 -49.49 -15.52 15.22
N GLN A 79 -49.78 -16.23 16.31
CA GLN A 79 -49.17 -15.95 17.61
C GLN A 79 -47.66 -16.04 17.66
N LYS A 80 -47.08 -16.88 16.80
CA LYS A 80 -45.63 -17.10 16.75
C LYS A 80 -44.91 -16.18 15.76
N HIS A 81 -45.64 -15.71 14.74
CA HIS A 81 -45.12 -14.94 13.63
C HIS A 81 -46.10 -13.83 13.21
N PRO A 82 -46.26 -12.79 14.05
CA PRO A 82 -47.17 -11.69 13.73
C PRO A 82 -46.64 -10.88 12.56
N LEU A 83 -47.50 -10.46 11.63
CA LEU A 83 -47.18 -9.46 10.63
C LEU A 83 -47.10 -8.05 11.25
N ILE A 84 -48.09 -7.72 12.10
CA ILE A 84 -48.12 -6.43 12.82
C ILE A 84 -48.26 -6.70 14.29
N ARG A 85 -47.48 -6.02 15.11
CA ARG A 85 -47.51 -6.11 16.57
C ARG A 85 -47.51 -4.73 17.21
N GLY A 86 -48.58 -4.44 17.92
CA GLY A 86 -48.77 -3.19 18.67
C GLY A 86 -49.04 -2.01 17.75
N GLY A 87 -49.04 -0.82 18.32
CA GLY A 87 -49.29 0.42 17.61
C GLY A 87 -50.78 0.69 17.33
N ASP A 88 -51.01 1.86 16.78
CA ASP A 88 -52.36 2.34 16.47
C ASP A 88 -52.56 2.38 14.95
N ILE A 89 -53.74 1.98 14.53
CA ILE A 89 -54.11 1.99 13.11
C ILE A 89 -55.37 2.80 12.93
N ASP A 90 -55.28 3.84 12.07
CA ASP A 90 -56.44 4.62 11.65
C ASP A 90 -56.85 4.18 10.24
N ILE A 91 -58.05 3.61 10.10
CA ILE A 91 -58.67 3.23 8.81
C ILE A 91 -59.56 4.37 8.39
N ILE A 92 -59.15 5.14 7.40
CA ILE A 92 -59.92 6.27 6.88
C ILE A 92 -60.84 5.83 5.78
N ILE A 93 -62.17 5.94 6.01
CA ILE A 93 -63.21 5.42 5.17
C ILE A 93 -64.01 6.57 4.58
N GLY A 94 -64.48 6.43 3.32
CA GLY A 94 -65.37 7.38 2.69
C GLY A 94 -66.75 7.37 3.36
N LEU A 95 -67.16 8.51 3.95
CA LEU A 95 -68.44 8.62 4.63
C LEU A 95 -69.63 8.38 3.71
N ILE A 96 -69.62 8.87 2.46
CA ILE A 96 -70.73 8.70 1.52
C ILE A 96 -70.89 7.23 1.04
N PRO A 97 -69.80 6.50 0.69
CA PRO A 97 -69.88 5.06 0.47
C PRO A 97 -70.38 4.29 1.67
N LEU A 98 -69.92 4.61 2.88
CA LEU A 98 -70.33 3.97 4.12
C LEU A 98 -71.85 4.12 4.40
N LEU A 99 -72.41 5.31 4.12
CA LEU A 99 -73.83 5.55 4.23
C LEU A 99 -74.67 4.74 3.25
N LYS A 100 -74.07 4.33 2.14
CA LYS A 100 -74.71 3.48 1.14
C LYS A 100 -74.51 1.98 1.40
N GLY A 101 -73.80 1.64 2.46
CA GLY A 101 -73.52 0.27 2.87
C GLY A 101 -72.23 -0.32 2.26
N ASN A 102 -71.44 0.49 1.51
CA ASN A 102 -70.18 0.08 0.90
C ASN A 102 -69.00 0.59 1.75
N ILE A 103 -68.00 -0.24 2.01
CA ILE A 103 -66.79 0.13 2.73
C ILE A 103 -65.72 0.42 1.71
N LEU A 104 -65.34 1.68 1.58
CA LEU A 104 -64.22 2.11 0.69
C LEU A 104 -63.12 2.71 1.62
N ILE A 105 -62.02 2.00 1.76
CA ILE A 105 -60.83 2.47 2.50
C ILE A 105 -60.04 3.41 1.61
N ASN A 106 -59.99 4.68 1.96
CA ASN A 106 -59.21 5.70 1.22
C ASN A 106 -57.75 5.72 1.66
N GLN A 107 -57.54 5.60 3.00
CA GLN A 107 -56.23 5.70 3.57
C GLN A 107 -56.10 4.82 4.82
N LEU A 108 -54.88 4.30 5.01
CA LEU A 108 -54.52 3.59 6.22
C LEU A 108 -53.35 4.34 6.89
N LYS A 109 -53.45 4.62 8.18
CA LYS A 109 -52.36 5.21 8.95
C LYS A 109 -51.94 4.25 10.04
N VAL A 110 -50.63 3.96 10.10
CA VAL A 110 -50.01 3.08 11.09
C VAL A 110 -49.06 3.88 11.96
N THR A 111 -49.22 3.87 13.25
CA THR A 111 -48.39 4.64 14.19
C THR A 111 -47.87 3.75 15.32
N GLY A 112 -46.58 3.76 15.60
CA GLY A 112 -45.97 3.11 16.76
C GLY A 112 -45.96 1.57 16.70
N ALA A 113 -46.19 0.97 15.53
CA ALA A 113 -46.25 -0.49 15.36
C ALA A 113 -44.87 -1.11 15.13
N THR A 114 -44.79 -2.44 15.22
CA THR A 114 -43.69 -3.23 14.69
C THR A 114 -44.26 -4.12 13.59
N ILE A 115 -43.73 -3.95 12.36
CA ILE A 115 -44.11 -4.73 11.18
C ILE A 115 -43.01 -5.77 10.94
N HIS A 116 -43.37 -7.05 10.85
CA HIS A 116 -42.49 -8.17 10.61
C HIS A 116 -42.75 -8.76 9.25
N ILE A 117 -41.82 -8.60 8.32
CA ILE A 117 -41.81 -9.28 7.01
C ILE A 117 -40.77 -10.38 7.11
N GLU A 118 -41.20 -11.60 7.39
CA GLU A 118 -40.29 -12.73 7.54
C GLU A 118 -40.75 -13.95 6.75
N ASN A 119 -39.77 -14.65 6.17
CA ASN A 119 -39.98 -15.95 5.54
C ASN A 119 -39.49 -17.06 6.49
N LYS A 120 -40.40 -17.96 6.85
CA LYS A 120 -40.06 -19.16 7.62
C LYS A 120 -40.55 -20.41 6.90
N ASN A 121 -39.60 -21.23 6.49
CA ASN A 121 -39.86 -22.49 5.78
C ASN A 121 -40.71 -22.30 4.52
N GLY A 122 -40.51 -21.23 3.77
CA GLY A 122 -41.21 -20.93 2.51
C GLY A 122 -42.55 -20.21 2.68
N ARG A 123 -42.99 -19.93 3.93
CA ARG A 123 -44.20 -19.14 4.20
C ARG A 123 -43.81 -17.75 4.69
N TRP A 124 -44.35 -16.72 4.04
CA TRP A 124 -44.14 -15.33 4.46
C TRP A 124 -45.14 -14.90 5.51
N SER A 125 -44.75 -13.98 6.41
CA SER A 125 -45.62 -13.42 7.41
C SER A 125 -46.82 -12.66 6.84
N TYR A 126 -46.72 -12.18 5.61
CA TYR A 126 -47.83 -11.51 4.88
C TYR A 126 -48.78 -12.47 4.15
N ASP A 127 -48.55 -13.79 4.17
CA ASP A 127 -49.44 -14.80 3.63
C ASP A 127 -50.62 -15.03 4.60
N ILE A 128 -51.35 -13.95 4.90
CA ILE A 128 -52.44 -13.91 5.88
C ILE A 128 -53.84 -13.97 5.29
N LEU A 129 -53.95 -13.82 3.96
CA LEU A 129 -55.20 -13.89 3.24
C LEU A 129 -55.55 -15.35 2.88
N LYS A 130 -56.86 -15.67 2.91
CA LYS A 130 -57.36 -16.97 2.46
C LYS A 130 -57.24 -17.09 0.93
N GLU A 131 -56.68 -18.22 0.44
CA GLU A 131 -56.73 -18.52 -0.98
C GLU A 131 -58.17 -18.62 -1.45
N LYS A 132 -58.57 -17.89 -2.47
CA LYS A 132 -59.85 -18.08 -3.14
C LYS A 132 -59.78 -19.41 -3.87
N GLU A 133 -60.41 -20.45 -3.35
CA GLU A 133 -60.66 -21.67 -4.11
C GLU A 133 -61.34 -21.27 -5.43
N SER A 134 -60.77 -21.61 -6.56
CA SER A 134 -61.38 -21.45 -7.88
C SER A 134 -62.54 -22.42 -8.01
N ALA A 135 -63.66 -22.11 -7.37
CA ALA A 135 -64.92 -22.81 -7.57
C ALA A 135 -65.49 -22.34 -8.91
N VAL A 136 -65.33 -23.20 -9.92
CA VAL A 136 -66.20 -23.21 -11.10
C VAL A 136 -67.54 -23.79 -10.63
N GLU A 137 -68.50 -22.95 -10.22
CA GLU A 137 -69.92 -23.29 -10.27
C GLU A 137 -70.78 -22.01 -10.33
N GLU A 138 -71.68 -22.04 -11.21
CA GLU A 138 -72.82 -21.25 -11.70
C GLU A 138 -73.24 -20.05 -10.77
N ALA A 139 -73.36 -18.91 -11.47
CA ALA A 139 -73.94 -17.68 -11.01
C ALA A 139 -75.38 -17.82 -10.50
N GLU A 140 -75.62 -17.62 -9.26
CA GLU A 140 -76.81 -16.92 -8.79
C GLU A 140 -76.43 -15.54 -8.34
N GLU A 141 -77.01 -14.49 -8.93
CA GLU A 141 -76.86 -13.09 -8.54
C GLU A 141 -77.32 -12.89 -7.10
N SER A 142 -76.47 -13.10 -6.15
CA SER A 142 -76.59 -12.52 -4.82
C SER A 142 -75.90 -11.15 -4.88
N GLN A 143 -76.72 -10.08 -4.82
CA GLN A 143 -76.25 -8.74 -4.45
C GLN A 143 -75.69 -8.79 -3.01
N ASP A 144 -74.55 -9.40 -2.83
CA ASP A 144 -73.83 -9.33 -1.57
C ASP A 144 -72.54 -8.54 -1.78
N SER A 145 -72.46 -7.47 -1.00
CA SER A 145 -71.42 -6.47 -0.90
C SER A 145 -70.00 -7.00 -1.21
N SER A 146 -69.57 -6.82 -2.44
CA SER A 146 -68.15 -7.00 -2.79
C SER A 146 -67.33 -5.98 -2.00
N PHE A 147 -66.54 -6.47 -1.06
CA PHE A 147 -65.59 -5.69 -0.30
C PHE A 147 -64.45 -5.32 -1.30
N ASN A 148 -64.64 -4.19 -1.97
CA ASN A 148 -63.60 -3.67 -2.86
C ASN A 148 -62.61 -2.82 -2.03
N THR A 149 -61.58 -3.47 -1.47
CA THR A 149 -60.61 -2.84 -0.60
C THR A 149 -59.48 -2.31 -1.46
N GLN A 150 -59.66 -1.14 -2.04
CA GLN A 150 -58.54 -0.37 -2.66
C GLN A 150 -57.98 0.56 -1.60
N ILE A 151 -56.85 0.17 -0.98
CA ILE A 151 -56.05 1.09 -0.17
C ILE A 151 -55.25 1.96 -1.14
N LYS A 152 -55.57 3.26 -1.18
CA LYS A 152 -54.92 4.21 -2.10
C LYS A 152 -53.72 4.87 -1.48
N GLU A 153 -53.68 4.94 -0.15
CA GLU A 153 -52.65 5.65 0.62
C GLU A 153 -52.37 4.94 1.94
N LEU A 154 -51.10 4.72 2.22
CA LEU A 154 -50.60 4.22 3.50
C LEU A 154 -49.63 5.22 4.13
N GLN A 155 -49.99 5.75 5.28
CA GLN A 155 -49.09 6.56 6.11
C GLN A 155 -48.51 5.71 7.23
N ILE A 156 -47.22 5.86 7.47
CA ILE A 156 -46.50 5.11 8.50
C ILE A 156 -45.73 6.11 9.38
N GLU A 157 -45.96 6.11 10.65
CA GLU A 157 -45.29 7.01 11.61
C GLU A 157 -44.71 6.19 12.76
N GLN A 158 -43.46 6.53 13.18
CA GLN A 158 -42.81 5.96 14.38
C GLN A 158 -42.86 4.42 14.43
N THR A 159 -42.74 3.76 13.29
CA THR A 159 -42.97 2.33 13.14
C THR A 159 -41.66 1.61 12.77
N THR A 160 -41.40 0.47 13.43
CA THR A 160 -40.24 -0.36 13.12
C THR A 160 -40.63 -1.45 12.10
N LEU A 161 -39.91 -1.52 10.99
CA LEU A 161 -39.99 -2.59 10.00
C LEU A 161 -38.83 -3.57 10.21
N LEU A 162 -39.14 -4.84 10.41
CA LEU A 162 -38.20 -5.94 10.52
C LEU A 162 -38.37 -6.85 9.30
N TYR A 163 -37.27 -7.11 8.58
CA TYR A 163 -37.25 -7.99 7.40
C TYR A 163 -36.29 -9.15 7.60
N ASP A 164 -36.70 -10.37 7.27
CA ASP A 164 -35.88 -11.58 7.25
C ASP A 164 -36.36 -12.49 6.10
N ASP A 165 -35.52 -12.66 5.05
CA ASP A 165 -35.88 -13.53 3.92
C ASP A 165 -35.71 -15.03 4.20
N GLY A 166 -35.11 -15.38 5.36
CA GLY A 166 -34.80 -16.77 5.72
C GLY A 166 -33.60 -17.35 4.96
N GLU A 167 -32.96 -16.59 4.05
CA GLU A 167 -31.83 -17.01 3.19
C GLU A 167 -30.54 -16.25 3.50
N GLY A 168 -30.57 -15.22 4.38
CA GLY A 168 -29.37 -14.49 4.83
C GLY A 168 -29.51 -12.98 4.83
N LEU A 169 -30.50 -12.41 4.15
CA LEU A 169 -30.76 -10.97 4.19
C LEU A 169 -31.70 -10.64 5.36
N ARG A 170 -31.22 -9.83 6.29
CA ARG A 170 -31.99 -9.28 7.43
C ARG A 170 -31.73 -7.81 7.56
N PHE A 171 -32.78 -7.02 7.76
CA PHE A 171 -32.61 -5.62 8.10
C PHE A 171 -33.73 -5.14 9.03
N ALA A 172 -33.45 -4.04 9.73
CA ALA A 172 -34.42 -3.32 10.53
C ALA A 172 -34.39 -1.83 10.18
N LEU A 173 -35.58 -1.28 9.95
CA LEU A 173 -35.80 0.15 9.67
C LEU A 173 -36.71 0.72 10.75
N ASP A 174 -36.22 1.79 11.40
CA ASP A 174 -37.09 2.62 12.24
C ASP A 174 -37.61 3.78 11.39
N ILE A 175 -38.82 3.65 10.86
CA ILE A 175 -39.50 4.63 10.03
C ILE A 175 -40.03 5.74 10.92
N LYS A 176 -39.52 6.95 10.74
CA LYS A 176 -39.98 8.16 11.45
C LYS A 176 -41.27 8.65 10.86
N ASP A 177 -41.29 8.79 9.56
CA ASP A 177 -42.45 9.13 8.75
C ASP A 177 -42.33 8.47 7.38
N GLY A 178 -43.46 8.03 6.83
CA GLY A 178 -43.52 7.34 5.55
C GLY A 178 -44.86 7.54 4.89
N HIS A 179 -44.82 7.69 3.57
CA HIS A 179 -45.98 7.83 2.73
C HIS A 179 -45.86 6.89 1.55
N LEU A 180 -46.87 6.01 1.38
CA LEU A 180 -46.96 5.13 0.25
C LEU A 180 -48.28 5.43 -0.44
N GLU A 181 -48.21 5.71 -1.75
CA GLU A 181 -49.38 6.00 -2.62
C GLU A 181 -49.49 4.99 -3.72
N GLY A 182 -50.67 4.45 -3.96
CA GLY A 182 -50.86 3.48 -5.02
C GLY A 182 -51.90 2.43 -4.69
N GLY A 183 -51.72 1.20 -5.18
CA GLY A 183 -52.67 0.15 -4.88
C GLY A 183 -52.32 -1.20 -5.53
N PHE A 184 -53.19 -2.12 -5.30
CA PHE A 184 -53.13 -3.46 -5.86
C PHE A 184 -54.33 -3.70 -6.76
N GLU A 185 -54.10 -3.90 -8.04
CA GLU A 185 -55.15 -4.14 -9.04
C GLU A 185 -54.70 -5.15 -10.11
N ASN A 186 -55.53 -6.13 -10.43
CA ASN A 186 -55.23 -7.15 -11.45
C ASN A 186 -53.88 -7.85 -11.26
N ASP A 187 -53.58 -8.26 -10.03
CA ASP A 187 -52.32 -8.89 -9.61
C ASP A 187 -51.07 -8.01 -9.78
N ILE A 188 -51.26 -6.70 -9.94
CA ILE A 188 -50.19 -5.71 -10.03
C ILE A 188 -50.24 -4.84 -8.76
N LEU A 189 -49.12 -4.81 -8.05
CA LEU A 189 -48.83 -3.84 -7.00
C LEU A 189 -48.10 -2.65 -7.62
N ASP A 190 -48.63 -1.44 -7.47
CA ASP A 190 -48.04 -0.21 -8.00
C ASP A 190 -47.99 0.84 -6.83
N LEU A 191 -46.78 1.23 -6.40
CA LEU A 191 -46.55 2.05 -5.24
C LEU A 191 -45.56 3.17 -5.51
N GLY A 192 -45.97 4.39 -5.25
CA GLY A 192 -45.03 5.50 -4.97
C GLY A 192 -44.62 5.45 -3.49
N ILE A 193 -43.35 5.55 -3.19
CA ILE A 193 -42.77 5.38 -1.86
C ILE A 193 -41.99 6.64 -1.48
N ASP A 194 -42.28 7.18 -0.30
CA ASP A 194 -41.49 8.24 0.34
C ASP A 194 -41.34 7.93 1.83
N LEU A 195 -40.13 7.59 2.25
CA LEU A 195 -39.81 7.14 3.61
C LEU A 195 -38.62 7.89 4.20
N ASN A 196 -38.77 8.41 5.40
CA ASN A 196 -37.67 8.86 6.24
C ASN A 196 -37.45 7.86 7.36
N SER A 197 -36.28 7.24 7.40
CA SER A 197 -36.01 6.15 8.34
C SER A 197 -34.58 6.15 8.86
N VAL A 198 -34.36 5.31 9.86
CA VAL A 198 -33.04 4.94 10.35
C VAL A 198 -32.86 3.44 10.11
N ILE A 199 -31.85 3.06 9.36
CA ILE A 199 -31.44 1.66 9.25
C ILE A 199 -30.68 1.32 10.52
N THR A 200 -31.30 0.47 11.37
CA THR A 200 -30.74 0.13 12.69
C THR A 200 -29.93 -1.16 12.65
N SER A 201 -30.21 -2.05 11.72
CA SER A 201 -29.41 -3.24 11.43
C SER A 201 -29.53 -3.64 9.97
N LEU A 202 -28.46 -4.22 9.43
CA LEU A 202 -28.42 -4.88 8.13
C LEU A 202 -27.41 -6.03 8.22
N THR A 203 -27.89 -7.23 7.89
CA THR A 203 -27.07 -8.43 7.75
C THR A 203 -27.30 -9.01 6.39
N MET A 204 -26.26 -9.35 5.66
CA MET A 204 -26.32 -9.97 4.33
C MET A 204 -25.16 -10.95 4.22
N ASP A 205 -25.45 -12.24 4.24
CA ASP A 205 -24.44 -13.29 4.35
C ASP A 205 -23.45 -13.04 5.50
N ASP A 206 -22.17 -12.87 5.20
CA ASP A 206 -21.10 -12.58 6.17
C ASP A 206 -20.98 -11.09 6.53
N TYR A 207 -21.74 -10.21 5.90
CA TYR A 207 -21.73 -8.78 6.17
C TYR A 207 -22.70 -8.42 7.29
N GLN A 208 -22.25 -7.61 8.23
CA GLN A 208 -23.07 -7.02 9.27
C GLN A 208 -22.78 -5.53 9.44
N LEU A 209 -23.82 -4.70 9.33
CA LEU A 209 -23.75 -3.28 9.61
C LEU A 209 -23.49 -3.04 11.11
N LYS A 210 -22.49 -2.22 11.43
CA LYS A 210 -22.10 -1.94 12.83
C LYS A 210 -22.74 -0.69 13.43
N GLU A 211 -23.05 0.29 12.59
CA GLU A 211 -23.60 1.59 13.02
C GLU A 211 -24.90 1.89 12.27
N SER A 212 -25.91 2.34 12.99
CA SER A 212 -27.15 2.81 12.39
C SER A 212 -26.95 4.13 11.65
N PHE A 213 -27.73 4.35 10.59
CA PHE A 213 -27.71 5.60 9.84
C PHE A 213 -29.10 6.01 9.35
N ALA A 214 -29.37 7.31 9.39
CA ALA A 214 -30.59 7.88 8.86
C ALA A 214 -30.53 7.90 7.34
N SER A 215 -31.63 7.64 6.65
CA SER A 215 -31.73 7.70 5.19
C SER A 215 -33.18 8.00 4.77
N SER A 216 -33.30 8.77 3.68
CA SER A 216 -34.58 8.89 2.96
C SER A 216 -34.60 7.94 1.78
N PHE A 217 -35.77 7.39 1.50
CA PHE A 217 -36.04 6.50 0.37
C PHE A 217 -37.22 7.05 -0.39
N THR A 218 -37.07 7.35 -1.68
CA THR A 218 -38.16 7.79 -2.55
C THR A 218 -38.10 7.04 -3.87
N GLY A 219 -39.24 6.79 -4.50
CA GLY A 219 -39.30 6.19 -5.83
C GLY A 219 -40.58 5.40 -6.10
N ASP A 220 -40.75 4.97 -7.34
CA ASP A 220 -41.88 4.16 -7.76
C ASP A 220 -41.46 2.68 -7.82
N TYR A 221 -42.29 1.82 -7.30
CA TYR A 221 -42.13 0.36 -7.34
C TYR A 221 -43.37 -0.31 -7.91
N LYS A 222 -43.19 -1.13 -8.95
CA LYS A 222 -44.25 -1.92 -9.51
C LYS A 222 -43.88 -3.39 -9.52
N PHE A 223 -44.82 -4.24 -9.10
CA PHE A 223 -44.62 -5.67 -9.08
C PHE A 223 -45.84 -6.38 -9.70
N ASP A 224 -45.60 -7.05 -10.79
CA ASP A 224 -46.56 -7.96 -11.42
C ASP A 224 -46.39 -9.37 -10.83
N LEU A 225 -47.30 -9.80 -10.01
CA LEU A 225 -47.26 -11.11 -9.33
C LEU A 225 -47.43 -12.28 -10.31
N THR A 226 -48.10 -12.06 -11.44
CA THR A 226 -48.32 -13.10 -12.45
C THR A 226 -47.05 -13.42 -13.22
N SER A 227 -46.32 -12.39 -13.65
CA SER A 227 -45.07 -12.55 -14.43
C SER A 227 -43.84 -12.63 -13.54
N GLY A 228 -43.91 -12.16 -12.29
CA GLY A 228 -42.76 -12.00 -11.38
C GLY A 228 -41.88 -10.78 -11.72
N LEU A 229 -42.35 -9.88 -12.59
CA LEU A 229 -41.63 -8.69 -13.00
C LEU A 229 -41.74 -7.60 -11.93
N GLN A 230 -40.60 -7.12 -11.45
CA GLN A 230 -40.45 -5.97 -10.58
C GLN A 230 -39.82 -4.82 -11.36
N GLU A 231 -40.45 -3.65 -11.35
CA GLU A 231 -39.94 -2.43 -11.97
C GLU A 231 -39.61 -1.39 -10.90
N TRP A 232 -38.44 -0.82 -10.98
CA TRP A 232 -37.94 0.18 -10.09
C TRP A 232 -37.71 1.45 -10.89
N LYS A 233 -38.39 2.55 -10.53
CA LYS A 233 -38.31 3.80 -11.27
C LYS A 233 -38.05 4.96 -10.34
N ASP A 234 -37.11 5.82 -10.70
CA ASP A 234 -36.73 7.05 -9.96
C ASP A 234 -36.42 6.81 -8.48
N TRP A 235 -35.95 5.57 -8.14
CA TRP A 235 -35.55 5.27 -6.78
C TRP A 235 -34.37 6.11 -6.36
N LYS A 236 -34.46 6.71 -5.18
CA LYS A 236 -33.42 7.49 -4.54
C LYS A 236 -33.21 7.04 -3.10
N ILE A 237 -31.97 6.95 -2.71
CA ILE A 237 -31.55 6.73 -1.33
C ILE A 237 -30.59 7.86 -1.00
N GLU A 238 -30.95 8.68 -0.04
CA GLU A 238 -30.16 9.87 0.31
C GLU A 238 -29.90 9.92 1.81
N ASN A 239 -28.63 10.20 2.13
CA ASN A 239 -28.19 10.50 3.47
C ASN A 239 -26.92 11.37 3.41
N ASP A 240 -26.31 11.65 4.57
CA ASP A 240 -25.11 12.51 4.63
C ASP A 240 -23.91 11.96 3.84
N ALA A 241 -23.81 10.62 3.74
CA ALA A 241 -22.68 9.93 3.10
C ALA A 241 -22.89 9.64 1.63
N ILE A 242 -24.12 9.34 1.20
CA ILE A 242 -24.42 8.90 -0.17
C ILE A 242 -25.74 9.46 -0.69
N HIS A 243 -25.73 9.88 -1.95
CA HIS A 243 -26.92 10.15 -2.76
C HIS A 243 -26.90 9.20 -3.95
N LEU A 244 -27.80 8.23 -3.92
CA LEU A 244 -27.88 7.15 -4.88
C LEU A 244 -29.24 7.18 -5.56
N SER A 245 -29.30 6.91 -6.89
CA SER A 245 -30.52 6.62 -7.61
C SER A 245 -30.42 5.28 -8.33
N ALA A 246 -31.55 4.59 -8.44
CA ALA A 246 -31.62 3.30 -9.12
C ALA A 246 -32.84 3.23 -10.02
N ASN A 247 -32.67 2.67 -11.21
CA ASN A 247 -33.72 2.38 -12.16
C ASN A 247 -33.50 1.01 -12.78
N GLY A 248 -34.56 0.29 -13.06
CA GLY A 248 -34.44 -0.99 -13.77
C GLY A 248 -35.52 -1.99 -13.45
N ASN A 249 -35.24 -3.21 -13.87
CA ASN A 249 -36.19 -4.31 -13.77
C ASN A 249 -35.51 -5.54 -13.15
N ILE A 250 -36.26 -6.28 -12.32
CA ILE A 250 -35.86 -7.58 -11.82
C ILE A 250 -37.03 -8.55 -12.16
N LEU A 251 -36.74 -9.57 -12.96
CA LEU A 251 -37.72 -10.63 -13.26
C LEU A 251 -37.39 -11.83 -12.37
N ARG A 252 -38.30 -12.16 -11.48
CA ARG A 252 -38.20 -13.32 -10.59
C ARG A 252 -38.85 -14.55 -11.21
N ALA A 253 -38.08 -15.62 -11.41
CA ALA A 253 -38.53 -16.94 -11.80
C ALA A 253 -38.31 -17.94 -10.68
N GLU A 254 -38.82 -19.17 -10.80
CA GLU A 254 -38.72 -20.18 -9.71
C GLU A 254 -37.30 -20.54 -9.29
N ASP A 255 -36.33 -20.56 -10.22
CA ASP A 255 -34.96 -21.02 -9.98
C ASP A 255 -33.91 -19.91 -10.17
N HIS A 256 -34.31 -18.69 -10.55
CA HIS A 256 -33.40 -17.59 -10.82
C HIS A 256 -34.09 -16.23 -10.87
N GLU A 257 -33.27 -15.19 -10.83
CA GLU A 257 -33.68 -13.81 -11.09
C GLU A 257 -32.92 -13.26 -12.30
N MET A 258 -33.58 -12.43 -13.10
CA MET A 258 -32.95 -11.69 -14.20
C MET A 258 -32.91 -10.22 -13.85
N PHE A 259 -31.69 -9.66 -13.76
CA PHE A 259 -31.46 -8.28 -13.45
C PHE A 259 -31.21 -7.44 -14.70
N ASP A 260 -31.76 -6.23 -14.74
CA ASP A 260 -31.43 -5.14 -15.66
C ASP A 260 -31.61 -3.83 -14.88
N VAL A 261 -30.61 -3.49 -14.06
CA VAL A 261 -30.64 -2.40 -13.08
C VAL A 261 -29.48 -1.47 -13.31
N ILE A 262 -29.74 -0.17 -13.33
CA ILE A 262 -28.75 0.90 -13.36
C ILE A 262 -28.81 1.63 -12.02
N ILE A 263 -27.66 1.81 -11.42
CA ILE A 263 -27.47 2.51 -10.16
C ILE A 263 -26.52 3.68 -10.41
N ASP A 264 -26.99 4.91 -10.16
CA ASP A 264 -26.18 6.11 -10.25
C ASP A 264 -25.94 6.69 -8.85
N TRP A 265 -24.77 7.22 -8.60
CA TRP A 265 -24.49 8.02 -7.41
C TRP A 265 -23.79 9.31 -7.82
N ASN A 266 -24.34 10.43 -7.39
CA ASN A 266 -23.80 11.78 -7.64
C ASN A 266 -23.01 12.33 -6.45
N LYS A 267 -23.07 11.64 -5.32
CA LYS A 267 -22.32 11.92 -4.11
C LYS A 267 -22.12 10.63 -3.33
N ALA A 268 -20.86 10.29 -3.09
CA ALA A 268 -20.49 9.24 -2.13
C ALA A 268 -19.25 9.72 -1.39
N ASP A 269 -19.41 10.15 -0.13
CA ASP A 269 -18.33 10.63 0.73
C ASP A 269 -17.50 9.46 1.22
N LEU A 270 -16.22 9.39 0.83
CA LEU A 270 -15.35 8.25 1.10
C LEU A 270 -15.12 7.98 2.59
N GLU A 271 -14.97 9.03 3.41
CA GLU A 271 -14.73 8.85 4.85
C GLU A 271 -15.98 8.33 5.55
N SER A 272 -17.14 8.81 5.15
CA SER A 272 -18.42 8.38 5.69
C SER A 272 -18.78 6.95 5.25
N LEU A 273 -18.47 6.57 4.00
CA LEU A 273 -18.69 5.20 3.50
C LEU A 273 -17.88 4.14 4.23
N LYS A 274 -16.74 4.51 4.82
CA LYS A 274 -15.88 3.63 5.60
C LYS A 274 -16.63 2.79 6.64
N LYS A 275 -17.64 3.38 7.29
CA LYS A 275 -18.45 2.75 8.32
C LYS A 275 -19.33 1.61 7.77
N TRP A 276 -19.60 1.61 6.47
CA TRP A 276 -20.49 0.67 5.79
C TRP A 276 -19.76 -0.45 5.06
N LEU A 277 -18.43 -0.45 5.11
CA LEU A 277 -17.63 -1.49 4.47
C LEU A 277 -17.57 -2.76 5.35
N PRO A 278 -17.43 -3.95 4.76
CA PRO A 278 -17.13 -5.18 5.48
C PRO A 278 -15.89 -5.05 6.37
N GLU A 279 -15.87 -5.73 7.51
CA GLU A 279 -14.77 -5.62 8.49
C GLU A 279 -13.40 -5.94 7.91
N SER A 280 -13.31 -6.89 6.99
CA SER A 280 -12.08 -7.24 6.27
C SER A 280 -11.51 -6.06 5.49
N ILE A 281 -12.37 -5.27 4.86
CA ILE A 281 -12.00 -4.06 4.11
C ILE A 281 -11.74 -2.90 5.08
N GLN A 282 -12.58 -2.73 6.11
CA GLN A 282 -12.40 -1.67 7.11
C GLN A 282 -11.02 -1.73 7.78
N LYS A 283 -10.50 -2.90 8.09
CA LYS A 283 -9.19 -3.08 8.71
C LYS A 283 -8.07 -2.44 7.88
N THR A 284 -8.09 -2.64 6.57
CA THR A 284 -7.13 -2.01 5.65
C THR A 284 -7.43 -0.52 5.48
N TRP A 285 -8.70 -0.17 5.30
CA TRP A 285 -9.14 1.21 5.10
C TRP A 285 -8.86 2.11 6.29
N ASN A 286 -8.87 1.57 7.52
CA ASN A 286 -8.54 2.30 8.76
C ASN A 286 -7.07 2.73 8.87
N GLN A 287 -6.21 2.30 7.98
CA GLN A 287 -4.83 2.80 7.87
C GLN A 287 -4.76 4.16 7.14
N TYR A 288 -5.87 4.59 6.53
CA TYR A 288 -5.98 5.79 5.73
C TYR A 288 -7.12 6.69 6.23
N SER A 289 -7.01 7.97 5.96
CA SER A 289 -8.13 8.92 6.02
C SER A 289 -8.34 9.49 4.62
N PHE A 290 -9.58 9.52 4.19
CA PHE A 290 -9.94 9.97 2.85
C PHE A 290 -10.73 11.26 2.93
N SER A 291 -10.59 12.12 1.92
CA SER A 291 -11.54 13.18 1.68
C SER A 291 -11.88 13.25 0.19
N GLY A 292 -13.11 13.60 -0.10
CA GLY A 292 -13.62 13.71 -1.46
C GLY A 292 -14.89 12.91 -1.68
N ASN A 293 -15.62 13.32 -2.69
CA ASN A 293 -16.81 12.64 -3.14
C ASN A 293 -16.51 11.85 -4.42
N ILE A 294 -17.08 10.65 -4.49
CA ILE A 294 -17.09 9.85 -5.69
C ILE A 294 -18.46 9.96 -6.33
N GLU A 295 -18.51 10.24 -7.62
CA GLU A 295 -19.68 10.11 -8.48
C GLU A 295 -19.50 8.96 -9.45
N GLY A 296 -20.57 8.29 -9.86
CA GLY A 296 -20.45 7.18 -10.77
C GLY A 296 -21.76 6.44 -11.07
N GLN A 297 -21.59 5.34 -11.79
CA GLN A 297 -22.69 4.47 -12.20
C GLN A 297 -22.26 3.01 -12.11
N ALA A 298 -23.19 2.15 -11.74
CA ALA A 298 -23.08 0.71 -11.88
C ALA A 298 -24.24 0.14 -12.66
N VAL A 299 -23.98 -0.85 -13.51
CA VAL A 299 -24.99 -1.59 -14.25
C VAL A 299 -24.90 -3.06 -13.83
N VAL A 300 -26.03 -3.61 -13.38
CA VAL A 300 -26.19 -5.00 -13.00
C VAL A 300 -27.10 -5.67 -13.99
N LYS A 301 -26.60 -6.62 -14.79
CA LYS A 301 -27.36 -7.22 -15.88
C LYS A 301 -27.16 -8.72 -15.99
N GLY A 302 -28.26 -9.46 -16.14
CA GLY A 302 -28.26 -10.90 -16.42
C GLY A 302 -28.78 -11.77 -15.29
N LYS A 303 -28.53 -13.06 -15.41
CA LYS A 303 -29.10 -14.10 -14.54
C LYS A 303 -28.37 -14.18 -13.19
N SER A 304 -29.12 -14.19 -12.09
CA SER A 304 -28.70 -14.57 -10.76
C SER A 304 -29.29 -15.90 -10.33
N SER A 305 -28.49 -16.82 -9.82
CA SER A 305 -28.92 -18.13 -9.30
C SER A 305 -27.81 -18.74 -8.47
N LYS A 306 -28.02 -19.91 -7.85
CA LYS A 306 -26.96 -20.66 -7.14
C LYS A 306 -25.72 -20.98 -8.00
N LYS A 307 -25.81 -20.88 -9.35
CA LYS A 307 -24.72 -21.22 -10.29
C LYS A 307 -24.31 -20.06 -11.21
N ALA A 308 -24.97 -18.94 -11.13
CA ALA A 308 -24.71 -17.78 -11.98
C ALA A 308 -24.94 -16.49 -11.20
N THR A 309 -24.04 -15.53 -11.36
CA THR A 309 -24.16 -14.16 -10.84
C THR A 309 -24.38 -13.19 -11.99
N PRO A 310 -25.14 -12.09 -11.84
CA PRO A 310 -25.33 -11.11 -12.89
C PRO A 310 -24.03 -10.39 -13.23
N HIS A 311 -23.86 -9.99 -14.48
CA HIS A 311 -22.73 -9.16 -14.90
C HIS A 311 -22.82 -7.79 -14.26
N ILE A 312 -21.70 -7.32 -13.68
CA ILE A 312 -21.58 -6.01 -13.04
C ILE A 312 -20.51 -5.22 -13.78
N SER A 313 -20.89 -4.06 -14.28
CA SER A 313 -19.93 -3.05 -14.76
C SER A 313 -20.14 -1.75 -14.00
N SER A 314 -19.05 -1.06 -13.68
CA SER A 314 -19.12 0.19 -12.91
C SER A 314 -18.05 1.18 -13.36
N THR A 315 -18.43 2.45 -13.36
CA THR A 315 -17.50 3.57 -13.53
C THR A 315 -17.67 4.53 -12.37
N ALA A 316 -16.57 5.06 -11.86
CA ALA A 316 -16.60 6.06 -10.82
C ALA A 316 -15.53 7.13 -11.04
N LYS A 317 -15.82 8.36 -10.61
CA LYS A 317 -14.93 9.49 -10.73
C LYS A 317 -14.84 10.23 -9.40
N MET A 318 -13.65 10.66 -9.07
CA MET A 318 -13.39 11.56 -7.96
C MET A 318 -12.62 12.78 -8.48
N LYS A 319 -12.94 13.95 -7.99
CA LYS A 319 -12.18 15.17 -8.28
C LYS A 319 -11.71 15.81 -6.99
N ASN A 320 -10.48 16.32 -7.03
CA ASN A 320 -9.85 17.05 -5.93
C ASN A 320 -9.92 16.30 -4.58
N GLY A 321 -9.82 14.97 -4.61
CA GLY A 321 -9.80 14.15 -3.41
C GLY A 321 -8.48 14.19 -2.67
N SER A 322 -8.43 13.62 -1.46
CA SER A 322 -7.18 13.38 -0.76
C SER A 322 -7.14 12.02 -0.07
N ILE A 323 -5.93 11.51 0.08
CA ILE A 323 -5.63 10.29 0.84
C ILE A 323 -4.53 10.65 1.83
N ARG A 324 -4.78 10.46 3.11
CA ARG A 324 -3.81 10.61 4.18
C ARG A 324 -3.45 9.27 4.77
N PHE A 325 -2.19 8.95 4.79
CA PHE A 325 -1.62 7.75 5.39
C PHE A 325 -1.37 8.01 6.89
N LEU A 326 -2.10 7.33 7.76
CA LEU A 326 -2.09 7.64 9.19
C LEU A 326 -0.76 7.29 9.86
N ALA A 327 -0.11 6.21 9.45
CA ALA A 327 1.17 5.77 9.99
C ALA A 327 2.31 6.76 9.69
N SER A 328 2.45 7.20 8.44
CA SER A 328 3.50 8.11 7.99
C SER A 328 3.13 9.59 8.10
N LYS A 329 1.86 9.92 8.39
CA LYS A 329 1.28 11.28 8.38
C LYS A 329 1.39 12.00 7.03
N GLN A 330 1.70 11.27 5.97
CA GLN A 330 1.77 11.82 4.61
C GLN A 330 0.37 11.95 4.02
N GLU A 331 0.20 12.93 3.14
CA GLU A 331 -1.10 13.21 2.51
C GLU A 331 -0.90 13.55 1.03
N ILE A 332 -1.67 12.86 0.18
CA ILE A 332 -1.80 13.16 -1.25
C ILE A 332 -3.07 13.97 -1.41
N LYS A 333 -2.97 15.22 -1.88
CA LYS A 333 -4.10 16.16 -2.08
C LYS A 333 -4.38 16.40 -3.55
N GLY A 334 -5.63 16.80 -3.86
CA GLY A 334 -6.06 17.18 -5.20
C GLY A 334 -5.98 15.99 -6.17
N LEU A 335 -6.34 14.81 -5.75
CA LEU A 335 -6.32 13.59 -6.54
C LEU A 335 -7.58 13.52 -7.41
N ASP A 336 -7.40 13.52 -8.72
CA ASP A 336 -8.43 13.19 -9.68
C ASP A 336 -8.30 11.72 -10.06
N LEU A 337 -9.41 10.97 -10.00
CA LEU A 337 -9.43 9.53 -10.16
C LEU A 337 -10.60 9.11 -11.06
N ASP A 338 -10.31 8.33 -12.09
CA ASP A 338 -11.28 7.58 -12.88
C ASP A 338 -11.11 6.08 -12.62
N LEU A 339 -12.18 5.42 -12.24
CA LEU A 339 -12.23 4.00 -11.94
C LEU A 339 -13.22 3.31 -12.89
N THR A 340 -12.83 2.17 -13.43
CA THR A 340 -13.70 1.28 -14.20
C THR A 340 -13.55 -0.14 -13.68
N TYR A 341 -14.65 -0.75 -13.33
CA TYR A 341 -14.74 -2.15 -12.93
C TYR A 341 -15.63 -2.92 -13.87
N ASP A 342 -15.26 -4.16 -14.17
CA ASP A 342 -16.08 -5.10 -14.94
C ASP A 342 -15.89 -6.51 -14.37
N SER A 343 -16.99 -7.19 -14.08
CA SER A 343 -16.96 -8.56 -13.55
C SER A 343 -16.56 -9.62 -14.58
N GLY A 344 -16.43 -9.22 -15.86
CA GLY A 344 -15.98 -10.07 -16.95
C GLY A 344 -17.07 -10.95 -17.58
N ALA A 345 -16.77 -11.48 -18.75
CA ALA A 345 -17.67 -12.34 -19.47
C ALA A 345 -17.96 -13.63 -18.70
N GLY A 346 -19.25 -13.94 -18.51
CA GLY A 346 -19.72 -15.14 -17.79
C GLY A 346 -19.46 -15.09 -16.29
N ASN A 347 -19.21 -13.89 -15.73
CA ASN A 347 -18.94 -13.64 -14.30
C ASN A 347 -17.89 -14.56 -13.70
N LYS A 348 -16.85 -14.82 -14.48
CA LYS A 348 -15.69 -15.55 -13.97
C LYS A 348 -14.72 -14.53 -13.39
N PRO A 349 -14.32 -14.62 -12.14
CA PRO A 349 -13.32 -13.72 -11.53
C PRO A 349 -12.04 -13.62 -12.37
N SER A 350 -11.68 -14.68 -13.08
CA SER A 350 -10.55 -14.70 -14.01
C SER A 350 -10.70 -13.77 -15.23
N ALA A 351 -11.93 -13.36 -15.57
CA ALA A 351 -12.22 -12.43 -16.65
C ALA A 351 -12.53 -11.01 -16.16
N SER A 352 -12.59 -10.81 -14.84
CA SER A 352 -12.83 -9.50 -14.22
C SER A 352 -11.64 -8.59 -14.38
N PHE A 353 -11.90 -7.29 -14.42
CA PHE A 353 -10.83 -6.29 -14.36
C PHE A 353 -11.24 -5.04 -13.55
N LEU A 354 -10.23 -4.40 -13.02
CA LEU A 354 -10.32 -3.07 -12.42
C LEU A 354 -9.28 -2.18 -13.11
N LYS A 355 -9.74 -1.09 -13.70
CA LYS A 355 -8.89 -0.05 -14.26
C LYS A 355 -8.99 1.20 -13.40
N LEU A 356 -7.86 1.71 -12.99
CA LEU A 356 -7.73 2.93 -12.21
C LEU A 356 -6.82 3.88 -12.96
N GLN A 357 -7.34 5.06 -13.29
CA GLN A 357 -6.59 6.14 -13.91
C GLN A 357 -6.59 7.32 -12.95
N PHE A 358 -5.44 7.89 -12.72
CA PHE A 358 -5.33 9.09 -11.92
C PHE A 358 -4.45 10.11 -12.61
N GLU A 359 -4.86 11.36 -12.49
CA GLU A 359 -4.11 12.52 -12.90
C GLU A 359 -4.12 13.53 -11.79
N LYS A 360 -3.00 14.17 -11.62
CA LYS A 360 -2.87 15.20 -10.63
C LYS A 360 -1.96 16.31 -11.10
N ASP A 361 -2.46 17.52 -11.00
CA ASP A 361 -1.71 18.72 -11.35
C ASP A 361 -0.60 19.07 -10.36
N ALA A 362 -0.70 18.63 -9.11
CA ALA A 362 0.37 18.81 -8.12
C ALA A 362 0.23 17.93 -6.88
N VAL A 363 0.95 16.80 -6.77
CA VAL A 363 1.20 16.15 -5.48
C VAL A 363 2.34 16.89 -4.79
N LEU A 364 2.07 17.63 -3.71
CA LEU A 364 3.07 18.46 -3.03
C LEU A 364 3.82 19.41 -3.98
N GLY A 365 3.12 19.96 -4.99
CA GLY A 365 3.70 20.86 -5.99
C GLY A 365 4.12 20.20 -7.31
N ASN A 366 3.98 18.91 -7.47
CA ASN A 366 4.44 18.13 -8.61
C ASN A 366 3.26 17.40 -9.30
N SER A 367 3.33 17.20 -10.61
CA SER A 367 2.30 16.45 -11.35
C SER A 367 2.66 14.96 -11.39
N LEU A 368 1.69 14.10 -11.07
CA LEU A 368 1.80 12.65 -11.21
C LEU A 368 0.55 12.12 -11.90
N LYS A 369 0.73 11.27 -12.91
CA LYS A 369 -0.37 10.58 -13.57
C LYS A 369 -0.03 9.11 -13.74
N GLY A 370 -1.06 8.28 -13.77
CA GLY A 370 -0.85 6.84 -13.93
C GLY A 370 -2.10 6.08 -14.28
N ASN A 371 -1.84 4.86 -14.74
CA ASN A 371 -2.83 3.85 -14.99
C ASN A 371 -2.45 2.59 -14.23
N VAL A 372 -3.39 2.03 -13.50
CA VAL A 372 -3.27 0.71 -12.88
C VAL A 372 -4.37 -0.16 -13.45
N TYR A 373 -4.00 -1.29 -14.03
CA TYR A 373 -4.92 -2.26 -14.59
C TYR A 373 -4.75 -3.59 -13.87
N ILE A 374 -5.81 -4.06 -13.24
CA ILE A 374 -5.83 -5.29 -12.46
C ILE A 374 -6.76 -6.27 -13.14
N GLN A 375 -6.24 -7.38 -13.60
CA GLN A 375 -7.03 -8.51 -14.11
C GLN A 375 -7.17 -9.59 -13.05
N ASN A 376 -8.30 -10.31 -13.08
CA ASN A 376 -8.55 -11.46 -12.24
C ASN A 376 -8.45 -11.13 -10.74
N ILE A 377 -9.53 -10.58 -10.18
CA ILE A 377 -9.57 -10.10 -8.80
C ILE A 377 -9.24 -11.19 -7.77
N ASP A 378 -9.57 -12.48 -8.04
CA ASP A 378 -9.24 -13.59 -7.14
C ASP A 378 -7.74 -13.95 -7.13
N ASN A 379 -7.06 -13.76 -8.27
CA ASN A 379 -5.63 -13.97 -8.41
C ASN A 379 -5.03 -12.84 -9.26
N PRO A 380 -4.83 -11.66 -8.64
CA PRO A 380 -4.57 -10.43 -9.36
C PRO A 380 -3.29 -10.45 -10.19
N VAL A 381 -3.44 -10.05 -11.45
CA VAL A 381 -2.33 -9.70 -12.35
C VAL A 381 -2.42 -8.21 -12.60
N VAL A 382 -1.36 -7.49 -12.27
CA VAL A 382 -1.33 -6.02 -12.22
C VAL A 382 -0.40 -5.47 -13.29
N ASP A 383 -0.91 -4.54 -14.08
CA ASP A 383 -0.13 -3.68 -14.98
C ASP A 383 -0.15 -2.26 -14.42
N ILE A 384 1.02 -1.62 -14.39
CA ILE A 384 1.20 -0.26 -13.86
C ILE A 384 1.93 0.57 -14.91
N ASP A 385 1.45 1.78 -15.16
CA ASP A 385 2.10 2.80 -16.00
C ASP A 385 2.03 4.13 -15.25
N LEU A 386 3.21 4.72 -14.94
CA LEU A 386 3.31 5.95 -14.17
C LEU A 386 4.24 6.95 -14.87
N SER A 387 3.91 8.24 -14.77
CA SER A 387 4.80 9.33 -15.17
C SER A 387 4.53 10.59 -14.36
N GLY A 388 5.54 11.46 -14.23
CA GLY A 388 5.46 12.70 -13.47
C GLY A 388 6.34 12.68 -12.23
N SER A 389 6.12 13.60 -11.31
CA SER A 389 6.97 13.84 -10.16
C SER A 389 6.41 13.22 -8.88
N LEU A 390 7.25 12.45 -8.18
CA LEU A 390 6.91 11.73 -6.98
C LEU A 390 7.86 12.13 -5.83
N PRO A 391 7.37 12.68 -4.70
CA PRO A 391 8.18 12.83 -3.51
C PRO A 391 8.70 11.47 -3.01
N SER A 392 9.99 11.36 -2.78
CA SER A 392 10.62 10.09 -2.37
C SER A 392 10.04 9.55 -1.05
N SER A 393 9.61 10.43 -0.16
CA SER A 393 8.99 10.04 1.11
C SER A 393 7.73 9.19 0.95
N LEU A 394 7.02 9.27 -0.20
CA LEU A 394 5.88 8.40 -0.48
C LEU A 394 6.29 6.94 -0.67
N LEU A 395 7.54 6.66 -1.06
CA LEU A 395 8.04 5.29 -1.16
C LEU A 395 8.19 4.59 0.19
N ASN A 396 8.22 5.35 1.31
CA ASN A 396 8.20 4.75 2.65
C ASN A 396 6.90 3.98 2.93
N LEU A 397 5.85 4.22 2.15
CA LEU A 397 4.58 3.46 2.23
C LEU A 397 4.71 2.02 1.72
N LEU A 398 5.74 1.73 0.95
CA LEU A 398 6.02 0.37 0.46
C LEU A 398 6.70 -0.51 1.52
N GLU A 399 7.00 0.05 2.70
CA GLU A 399 7.64 -0.65 3.84
C GLU A 399 8.85 -1.49 3.40
N MET A 400 9.73 -0.90 2.58
CA MET A 400 10.91 -1.59 2.06
C MET A 400 11.92 -1.82 3.20
N ASP A 401 12.30 -3.08 3.41
CA ASP A 401 13.17 -3.47 4.50
C ASP A 401 14.50 -2.69 4.48
N GLY A 402 14.78 -2.01 5.58
CA GLY A 402 16.02 -1.27 5.81
C GLY A 402 16.17 0.02 5.02
N ILE A 403 15.21 0.42 4.17
CA ILE A 403 15.24 1.66 3.38
C ILE A 403 14.25 2.67 3.96
N HIS A 404 14.73 3.89 4.24
CA HIS A 404 13.90 5.00 4.66
C HIS A 404 14.30 6.28 3.92
N PHE A 405 13.39 6.85 3.13
CA PHE A 405 13.59 8.10 2.40
C PHE A 405 13.32 9.30 3.31
N GLU A 406 14.31 10.18 3.49
CA GLU A 406 14.19 11.40 4.30
C GLU A 406 13.65 12.58 3.49
N LYS A 407 14.19 12.80 2.30
CA LYS A 407 13.77 13.87 1.38
C LYS A 407 14.14 13.58 -0.06
N GLY A 408 13.66 14.44 -0.97
CA GLY A 408 13.95 14.42 -2.39
C GLY A 408 12.74 14.07 -3.24
N THR A 409 12.92 14.13 -4.54
CA THR A 409 11.90 13.82 -5.55
C THR A 409 12.44 12.93 -6.62
N PHE A 410 11.56 12.09 -7.17
CA PHE A 410 11.79 11.35 -8.40
C PHE A 410 10.95 11.98 -9.51
N GLU A 411 11.58 12.38 -10.61
CA GLU A 411 10.91 12.69 -11.86
C GLU A 411 10.84 11.40 -12.68
N ILE A 412 9.64 10.85 -12.81
CA ILE A 412 9.36 9.60 -13.51
C ILE A 412 9.02 9.95 -14.96
N ASN A 413 9.96 9.75 -15.87
CA ASN A 413 9.73 9.96 -17.29
C ASN A 413 8.90 8.82 -17.89
N ASP A 414 9.16 7.59 -17.46
CA ASP A 414 8.44 6.38 -17.84
C ASP A 414 8.64 5.30 -16.76
N PHE A 415 7.56 4.73 -16.27
CA PHE A 415 7.56 3.57 -15.39
C PHE A 415 6.49 2.61 -15.84
N LYS A 416 6.88 1.41 -16.26
CA LYS A 416 5.96 0.35 -16.67
C LYS A 416 6.31 -0.95 -15.97
N LEU A 417 5.31 -1.58 -15.44
CA LEU A 417 5.39 -2.93 -14.87
C LEU A 417 4.17 -3.72 -15.34
N SER A 418 4.38 -4.80 -16.07
CA SER A 418 3.30 -5.61 -16.63
C SER A 418 3.34 -7.03 -16.12
N GLY A 419 2.15 -7.60 -15.89
CA GLY A 419 1.99 -8.99 -15.48
C GLY A 419 2.40 -9.30 -14.04
N PHE A 420 2.54 -8.28 -13.18
CA PHE A 420 2.91 -8.47 -11.78
C PHE A 420 1.85 -9.24 -11.02
N ARG A 421 2.28 -10.26 -10.25
CA ARG A 421 1.42 -11.03 -9.34
C ARG A 421 1.81 -10.74 -7.90
N THR A 422 0.84 -10.49 -7.06
CA THR A 422 1.04 -10.18 -5.62
C THR A 422 1.71 -11.31 -4.83
N SER A 423 1.70 -12.54 -5.36
CA SER A 423 2.39 -13.71 -4.77
C SER A 423 3.89 -13.78 -5.06
N THR A 424 4.43 -12.91 -5.92
CA THR A 424 5.86 -12.86 -6.25
C THR A 424 6.55 -11.74 -5.47
N SER A 425 7.87 -11.87 -5.22
CA SER A 425 8.66 -10.75 -4.70
C SER A 425 8.54 -9.56 -5.64
N SER A 426 8.06 -8.43 -5.14
CA SER A 426 7.83 -7.23 -5.94
C SER A 426 9.11 -6.69 -6.56
N PHE A 427 10.22 -6.71 -5.81
CA PHE A 427 11.50 -6.20 -6.28
C PHE A 427 12.12 -7.07 -7.38
N ASP A 428 12.17 -8.39 -7.19
CA ASP A 428 12.71 -9.32 -8.19
C ASP A 428 11.91 -9.28 -9.49
N TYR A 429 10.60 -9.23 -9.38
CA TYR A 429 9.73 -9.11 -10.55
C TYR A 429 9.96 -7.79 -11.29
N PHE A 430 10.06 -6.68 -10.56
CA PHE A 430 10.33 -5.37 -11.12
C PHE A 430 11.66 -5.33 -11.90
N VAL A 431 12.73 -5.85 -11.31
CA VAL A 431 14.04 -5.89 -11.97
C VAL A 431 14.02 -6.72 -13.25
N GLN A 432 13.23 -7.80 -13.28
CA GLN A 432 13.14 -8.69 -14.44
C GLN A 432 12.23 -8.18 -15.57
N HIS A 433 11.16 -7.48 -15.24
CA HIS A 433 10.05 -7.15 -16.16
C HIS A 433 9.73 -5.66 -16.22
N GLY A 434 10.24 -4.86 -15.29
CA GLY A 434 10.00 -3.44 -15.24
C GLY A 434 10.76 -2.67 -16.34
N ILE A 435 10.15 -1.59 -16.78
CA ILE A 435 10.78 -0.56 -17.60
C ILE A 435 10.62 0.74 -16.82
N THR A 436 11.73 1.45 -16.63
CA THR A 436 11.65 2.76 -15.99
C THR A 436 12.74 3.68 -16.50
N SER A 437 12.41 4.96 -16.56
CA SER A 437 13.37 6.05 -16.72
C SER A 437 12.97 7.13 -15.72
N LEU A 438 13.85 7.40 -14.78
CA LEU A 438 13.61 8.39 -13.74
C LEU A 438 14.86 9.21 -13.42
N GLU A 439 14.64 10.42 -12.93
CA GLU A 439 15.64 11.31 -12.38
C GLU A 439 15.41 11.50 -10.89
N ALA A 440 16.48 11.38 -10.11
CA ALA A 440 16.46 11.64 -8.68
C ALA A 440 17.00 13.05 -8.42
N ASN A 441 16.30 13.84 -7.63
CA ASN A 441 16.68 15.21 -7.28
C ASN A 441 16.68 15.37 -5.76
N ASP A 442 17.78 15.88 -5.20
CA ASP A 442 18.00 16.15 -3.78
C ASP A 442 17.60 14.98 -2.85
N LEU A 443 17.91 13.76 -3.29
CA LEU A 443 17.51 12.53 -2.60
C LEU A 443 18.41 12.28 -1.39
N GLU A 444 17.83 12.11 -0.23
CA GLU A 444 18.46 11.57 0.97
C GLU A 444 17.67 10.38 1.49
N LEU A 445 18.36 9.30 1.79
CA LEU A 445 17.78 8.10 2.38
C LEU A 445 18.73 7.43 3.36
N ILE A 446 18.16 6.64 4.25
CA ILE A 446 18.90 5.76 5.17
C ILE A 446 18.72 4.33 4.68
N TYR A 447 19.81 3.61 4.51
CA TYR A 447 19.81 2.17 4.19
C TYR A 447 20.65 1.42 5.23
N LEU A 448 20.03 0.53 6.00
CA LEU A 448 20.69 -0.25 7.06
C LEU A 448 21.59 0.62 7.96
N ASN A 449 21.06 1.74 8.47
CA ASN A 449 21.74 2.76 9.26
C ASN A 449 22.85 3.58 8.54
N ASN A 450 23.01 3.41 7.23
CA ASN A 450 23.92 4.21 6.44
C ASN A 450 23.18 5.34 5.74
N LYS A 451 23.70 6.56 5.84
CA LYS A 451 23.13 7.70 5.12
C LYS A 451 23.62 7.72 3.68
N ILE A 452 22.67 7.78 2.75
CA ILE A 452 22.90 7.92 1.31
C ILE A 452 22.36 9.26 0.86
N SER A 453 23.12 9.97 0.03
CA SER A 453 22.71 11.23 -0.58
C SER A 453 23.01 11.24 -2.07
N LEU A 454 22.01 11.65 -2.86
CA LEU A 454 22.02 11.78 -4.31
C LEU A 454 21.43 13.15 -4.70
N PRO A 455 22.26 14.20 -4.82
CA PRO A 455 21.76 15.52 -5.21
C PRO A 455 21.10 15.56 -6.56
N SER A 456 21.66 14.84 -7.56
CA SER A 456 21.07 14.67 -8.89
C SER A 456 21.57 13.39 -9.54
N GLY A 457 20.72 12.81 -10.38
CA GLY A 457 21.11 11.63 -11.16
C GLY A 457 19.93 10.98 -11.87
N SER A 458 20.26 10.08 -12.78
CA SER A 458 19.28 9.33 -13.57
C SER A 458 19.44 7.82 -13.39
N LEU A 459 18.32 7.12 -13.47
CA LEU A 459 18.20 5.68 -13.48
C LEU A 459 17.34 5.25 -14.66
N SER A 460 17.78 4.27 -15.42
CA SER A 460 17.00 3.69 -16.52
C SER A 460 17.09 2.16 -16.46
N LEU A 461 15.94 1.51 -16.30
CA LEU A 461 15.81 0.05 -16.29
C LEU A 461 15.05 -0.40 -17.53
N SER A 462 15.66 -1.30 -18.30
CA SER A 462 14.99 -2.00 -19.39
C SER A 462 15.66 -3.34 -19.65
N ASN A 463 14.90 -4.35 -20.00
CA ASN A 463 15.41 -5.67 -20.36
C ASN A 463 16.40 -6.25 -19.33
N LYS A 464 16.09 -6.15 -18.04
CA LYS A 464 16.95 -6.60 -16.92
C LYS A 464 18.26 -5.83 -16.76
N LYS A 465 18.42 -4.73 -17.46
CA LYS A 465 19.57 -3.86 -17.42
C LYS A 465 19.19 -2.53 -16.81
N LEU A 466 19.86 -2.18 -15.71
CA LEU A 466 19.79 -0.88 -15.06
C LEU A 466 21.03 -0.07 -15.42
N ASP A 467 20.83 1.03 -16.10
CA ASP A 467 21.85 2.07 -16.32
C ASP A 467 21.65 3.16 -15.25
N LEU A 468 22.76 3.61 -14.67
CA LEU A 468 22.75 4.69 -13.68
C LEU A 468 23.79 5.76 -14.02
N ALA A 469 23.46 7.01 -13.74
CA ALA A 469 24.36 8.14 -13.86
C ALA A 469 24.02 9.17 -12.76
N PHE A 470 24.95 9.37 -11.84
CA PHE A 470 24.83 10.29 -10.72
C PHE A 470 25.95 11.32 -10.76
N ASP A 471 25.61 12.59 -10.72
CA ASP A 471 26.61 13.65 -10.61
C ASP A 471 27.40 13.53 -9.29
N GLN A 472 26.72 13.12 -8.24
CA GLN A 472 27.30 12.82 -6.96
C GLN A 472 26.53 11.72 -6.24
N PHE A 473 27.25 10.77 -5.67
CA PHE A 473 26.73 9.73 -4.78
C PHE A 473 27.53 9.75 -3.48
N SER A 474 26.87 9.91 -2.36
CA SER A 474 27.51 9.88 -1.04
C SER A 474 26.99 8.73 -0.20
N TRP A 475 27.90 7.97 0.38
CA TRP A 475 27.62 6.90 1.35
C TRP A 475 28.35 7.24 2.65
N ASN A 476 27.62 7.66 3.66
CA ASN A 476 28.16 8.20 4.89
C ASN A 476 29.13 9.36 4.59
N LYS A 477 30.43 9.17 4.85
CA LYS A 477 31.50 10.16 4.59
C LYS A 477 32.13 10.04 3.21
N ALA A 478 31.97 8.90 2.54
CA ALA A 478 32.54 8.68 1.21
C ALA A 478 31.66 9.33 0.15
N THR A 479 32.29 10.11 -0.74
CA THR A 479 31.58 10.77 -1.85
C THR A 479 32.25 10.43 -3.16
N CYS A 480 31.46 9.84 -4.06
CA CYS A 480 31.83 9.55 -5.45
C CYS A 480 31.14 10.56 -6.37
N LYS A 481 31.91 11.19 -7.28
CA LYS A 481 31.40 12.12 -8.30
C LYS A 481 31.38 11.44 -9.65
N ASP A 482 30.54 11.93 -10.54
CA ASP A 482 30.40 11.44 -11.93
C ASP A 482 30.24 9.92 -11.98
N LEU A 483 29.51 9.33 -11.03
CA LEU A 483 29.29 7.89 -10.96
C LEU A 483 28.38 7.43 -12.10
N LYS A 484 28.89 6.56 -12.94
CA LYS A 484 28.14 5.90 -14.02
C LYS A 484 28.25 4.41 -13.87
N GLY A 485 27.22 3.71 -14.30
CA GLY A 485 27.26 2.26 -14.22
C GLY A 485 26.14 1.55 -14.92
N GLU A 486 26.36 0.27 -15.03
CA GLU A 486 25.46 -0.70 -15.60
C GLU A 486 25.31 -1.88 -14.64
N ILE A 487 24.08 -2.28 -14.37
CA ILE A 487 23.75 -3.44 -13.56
C ILE A 487 22.83 -4.33 -14.39
N VAL A 488 23.20 -5.61 -14.57
CA VAL A 488 22.43 -6.59 -15.35
C VAL A 488 21.97 -7.72 -14.44
N ALA A 489 20.67 -7.88 -14.31
CA ALA A 489 20.08 -8.97 -13.53
C ALA A 489 20.01 -10.25 -14.35
N LYS A 490 20.46 -11.37 -13.75
CA LYS A 490 20.34 -12.75 -14.22
C LYS A 490 19.56 -13.56 -13.19
N GLU A 491 19.25 -14.81 -13.50
CA GLU A 491 18.36 -15.66 -12.67
C GLU A 491 18.74 -15.75 -11.18
N ASN A 492 20.03 -15.81 -10.83
CA ASN A 492 20.53 -15.83 -9.44
C ASN A 492 21.84 -15.03 -9.30
N GLN A 493 22.05 -14.06 -10.15
CA GLN A 493 23.26 -13.27 -10.21
C GLN A 493 22.96 -11.88 -10.73
N ILE A 494 23.66 -10.91 -10.21
CA ILE A 494 23.70 -9.54 -10.73
C ILE A 494 25.13 -9.28 -11.20
N ASP A 495 25.29 -8.87 -12.47
CA ASP A 495 26.56 -8.37 -12.99
C ASP A 495 26.53 -6.85 -12.91
N PHE A 496 27.67 -6.23 -12.59
CA PHE A 496 27.78 -4.77 -12.51
C PHE A 496 29.08 -4.25 -13.10
N THR A 497 29.01 -3.05 -13.64
CA THR A 497 30.17 -2.25 -14.05
C THR A 497 29.92 -0.82 -13.59
N LEU A 498 30.84 -0.26 -12.79
CA LEU A 498 30.73 1.08 -12.22
C LEU A 498 32.02 1.86 -12.49
N ASP A 499 31.89 3.15 -12.75
CA ASP A 499 32.96 4.09 -12.97
C ASP A 499 32.65 5.44 -12.29
N GLY A 500 33.60 6.04 -11.59
CA GLY A 500 33.38 7.32 -10.91
C GLY A 500 34.64 7.89 -10.30
N LEU A 501 34.54 9.09 -9.75
CA LEU A 501 35.63 9.81 -9.07
C LEU A 501 35.42 9.71 -7.54
N LEU A 502 36.34 9.06 -6.86
CA LEU A 502 36.37 8.89 -5.41
C LEU A 502 37.68 9.40 -4.83
N CYS A 503 37.65 10.25 -3.81
CA CYS A 503 38.84 10.78 -3.14
C CYS A 503 39.87 11.32 -4.14
N GLU A 504 39.44 12.13 -5.10
CA GLU A 504 40.23 12.74 -6.20
C GLU A 504 40.78 11.75 -7.24
N GLY A 505 40.58 10.45 -7.05
CA GLY A 505 41.00 9.41 -8.00
C GLY A 505 39.81 8.80 -8.75
N ARG A 506 40.10 8.15 -9.89
CA ARG A 506 39.12 7.39 -10.66
C ARG A 506 39.06 5.97 -10.17
N VAL A 507 37.84 5.47 -9.99
CA VAL A 507 37.56 4.09 -9.60
C VAL A 507 36.73 3.45 -10.69
N GLU A 508 37.24 2.39 -11.30
CA GLU A 508 36.57 1.53 -12.24
C GLU A 508 36.40 0.16 -11.59
N THR A 509 35.18 -0.36 -11.54
CA THR A 509 34.94 -1.71 -11.00
C THR A 509 33.99 -2.50 -11.90
N LYS A 510 34.27 -3.80 -11.99
CA LYS A 510 33.43 -4.75 -12.70
C LYS A 510 33.35 -6.04 -11.89
N GLY A 511 32.15 -6.57 -11.74
CA GLY A 511 31.97 -7.75 -10.94
C GLY A 511 30.60 -8.39 -11.09
N SER A 512 30.35 -9.33 -10.19
CA SER A 512 29.05 -9.97 -10.06
C SER A 512 28.75 -10.26 -8.58
N VAL A 513 27.46 -10.32 -8.25
CA VAL A 513 26.95 -10.83 -6.98
C VAL A 513 26.09 -12.03 -7.28
N SER A 514 26.38 -13.17 -6.67
CA SER A 514 25.62 -14.42 -6.80
C SER A 514 25.07 -14.87 -5.45
N GLY A 515 24.11 -15.79 -5.44
CA GLY A 515 23.51 -16.30 -4.21
C GLY A 515 22.60 -15.30 -3.49
N MET A 516 21.95 -14.41 -4.22
CA MET A 516 21.11 -13.31 -3.71
C MET A 516 20.05 -13.76 -2.68
N ASN A 517 19.49 -14.96 -2.85
CA ASN A 517 18.38 -15.47 -2.03
C ASN A 517 18.84 -16.28 -0.81
N GLN A 518 20.15 -16.43 -0.57
CA GLN A 518 20.69 -17.22 0.53
C GLN A 518 21.87 -16.52 1.20
N ARG A 519 23.07 -16.66 0.64
CA ARG A 519 24.31 -16.05 1.11
C ARG A 519 24.99 -15.35 -0.06
N PRO A 520 24.80 -14.06 -0.20
CA PRO A 520 25.37 -13.30 -1.32
C PRO A 520 26.89 -13.35 -1.28
N VAL A 521 27.51 -13.56 -2.46
CA VAL A 521 28.96 -13.46 -2.65
C VAL A 521 29.24 -12.53 -3.81
N SER A 522 29.98 -11.46 -3.55
CA SER A 522 30.45 -10.53 -4.58
C SER A 522 31.84 -10.92 -5.06
N HIS A 523 32.00 -11.02 -6.38
CA HIS A 523 33.28 -11.15 -7.06
C HIS A 523 33.51 -9.91 -7.89
N ALA A 524 34.57 -9.15 -7.61
CA ALA A 524 34.84 -7.91 -8.32
C ALA A 524 36.32 -7.73 -8.68
N SER A 525 36.56 -7.00 -9.76
CA SER A 525 37.85 -6.44 -10.12
C SER A 525 37.78 -4.92 -10.04
N TRP A 526 38.86 -4.31 -9.55
CA TRP A 526 38.96 -2.90 -9.25
C TRP A 526 40.20 -2.31 -9.91
N LYS A 527 40.02 -1.19 -10.58
CA LYS A 527 41.12 -0.36 -11.09
C LYS A 527 40.92 1.04 -10.53
N VAL A 528 41.83 1.44 -9.65
CA VAL A 528 41.82 2.73 -8.99
C VAL A 528 43.04 3.52 -9.45
N THR A 529 42.85 4.75 -9.88
CA THR A 529 43.92 5.57 -10.40
C THR A 529 43.96 6.92 -9.71
N GLY A 530 45.10 7.23 -9.08
CA GLY A 530 45.40 8.55 -8.51
C GLY A 530 44.60 8.91 -7.24
N ILE A 531 44.12 7.90 -6.48
CA ILE A 531 43.33 8.13 -5.26
C ILE A 531 44.20 8.73 -4.14
N GLU A 532 43.70 9.74 -3.45
CA GLU A 532 44.38 10.32 -2.28
C GLU A 532 44.18 9.41 -1.05
N MET A 533 45.26 8.79 -0.59
CA MET A 533 45.24 7.82 0.51
C MET A 533 44.65 8.37 1.78
N LYS A 534 45.00 9.60 2.16
CA LYS A 534 44.47 10.26 3.35
C LYS A 534 42.93 10.36 3.27
N LYS A 535 42.39 10.87 2.17
CA LYS A 535 40.94 11.00 1.95
C LYS A 535 40.25 9.65 1.93
N LEU A 536 40.89 8.64 1.33
CA LEU A 536 40.37 7.28 1.33
C LEU A 536 40.21 6.73 2.76
N LEU A 537 41.25 6.84 3.57
CA LEU A 537 41.23 6.38 4.95
C LEU A 537 40.19 7.15 5.78
N GLU A 538 40.10 8.48 5.63
CA GLU A 538 39.09 9.31 6.32
C GLU A 538 37.67 8.91 5.93
N SER A 539 37.40 8.71 4.63
CA SER A 539 36.07 8.40 4.11
C SER A 539 35.55 7.05 4.61
N PHE A 540 36.44 6.09 4.81
CA PHE A 540 36.11 4.74 5.28
C PHE A 540 36.50 4.49 6.74
N SER A 541 36.60 5.54 7.57
CA SER A 541 36.91 5.45 9.03
C SER A 541 38.13 4.58 9.31
N ASN A 542 39.18 4.74 8.48
CA ASN A 542 40.43 3.97 8.52
C ASN A 542 40.22 2.43 8.36
N PHE A 543 39.13 2.00 7.75
CA PHE A 543 38.72 0.57 7.62
C PHE A 543 38.69 -0.14 9.01
N ASP A 544 38.26 0.59 10.05
CA ASP A 544 38.18 0.13 11.45
C ASP A 544 39.51 -0.37 12.03
N GLN A 545 40.65 0.00 11.44
CA GLN A 545 41.97 -0.36 11.92
C GLN A 545 42.70 0.87 12.48
N THR A 546 43.69 0.63 13.35
CA THR A 546 44.42 1.66 14.09
C THR A 546 45.90 1.74 13.73
N PHE A 547 46.40 0.86 12.85
CA PHE A 547 47.82 0.76 12.55
C PHE A 547 48.29 1.79 11.50
N ILE A 548 47.55 1.93 10.38
CA ILE A 548 47.81 2.97 9.39
C ILE A 548 46.53 3.78 9.22
N THR A 549 46.51 4.99 9.72
CA THR A 549 45.32 5.86 9.68
C THR A 549 45.52 7.03 8.72
N SER A 550 44.49 7.80 8.51
CA SER A 550 44.53 9.04 7.72
C SER A 550 45.55 10.10 8.30
N GLU A 551 45.92 9.96 9.56
CA GLU A 551 46.95 10.80 10.17
C GLU A 551 48.38 10.32 9.87
N ASN A 552 48.50 9.04 9.48
CA ASN A 552 49.80 8.40 9.26
C ASN A 552 50.25 8.38 7.81
N LEU A 553 49.31 8.25 6.83
CA LEU A 553 49.68 8.03 5.45
C LEU A 553 49.08 9.08 4.50
N ASP A 554 49.96 9.85 3.87
CA ASP A 554 49.64 10.71 2.72
C ASP A 554 50.23 10.08 1.43
N GLY A 555 49.68 10.47 0.26
CA GLY A 555 50.16 10.06 -1.06
C GLY A 555 49.04 9.75 -2.04
N LYS A 556 49.39 9.60 -3.29
CA LYS A 556 48.46 9.20 -4.35
C LYS A 556 48.69 7.75 -4.73
N ALA A 557 47.64 6.94 -4.70
CA ALA A 557 47.75 5.53 -5.02
C ALA A 557 47.06 5.15 -6.33
N ASN A 558 47.71 4.23 -7.05
CA ASN A 558 47.02 3.39 -8.05
C ASN A 558 46.88 1.99 -7.45
N ILE A 559 45.69 1.40 -7.58
CA ILE A 559 45.37 0.11 -6.99
C ILE A 559 44.68 -0.75 -8.07
N TRP A 560 45.16 -1.96 -8.24
CA TRP A 560 44.54 -3.00 -9.05
C TRP A 560 44.22 -4.15 -8.11
N ALA A 561 42.95 -4.56 -8.02
CA ALA A 561 42.56 -5.58 -7.08
C ALA A 561 41.47 -6.51 -7.63
N THR A 562 41.50 -7.75 -7.17
CA THR A 562 40.36 -8.64 -7.24
C THR A 562 39.87 -8.94 -5.84
N SER A 563 38.55 -9.01 -5.66
CA SER A 563 37.95 -9.29 -4.34
C SER A 563 36.89 -10.36 -4.43
N VAL A 564 36.78 -11.17 -3.37
CA VAL A 564 35.64 -12.05 -3.07
C VAL A 564 35.12 -11.60 -1.72
N LEU A 565 33.89 -11.11 -1.73
CA LEU A 565 33.24 -10.52 -0.56
C LEU A 565 31.98 -11.32 -0.23
N PRO A 566 32.04 -12.27 0.72
CA PRO A 566 30.86 -13.02 1.17
C PRO A 566 30.08 -12.23 2.21
N PHE A 567 28.74 -12.33 2.16
CA PHE A 567 27.82 -11.68 3.09
C PHE A 567 26.97 -12.74 3.80
N ASP A 568 26.41 -12.38 4.93
CA ASP A 568 25.38 -13.15 5.60
C ASP A 568 24.00 -12.92 4.97
N GLU A 569 22.96 -13.55 5.52
CA GLU A 569 21.57 -13.43 5.06
C GLU A 569 21.01 -12.00 5.18
N ASN A 570 21.62 -11.17 6.03
CA ASN A 570 21.26 -9.76 6.26
C ASN A 570 22.18 -8.78 5.51
N TRP A 571 22.98 -9.27 4.55
CA TRP A 571 23.95 -8.47 3.80
C TRP A 571 25.07 -7.85 4.64
N ASN A 572 25.37 -8.39 5.82
CA ASN A 572 26.55 -8.00 6.56
C ASN A 572 27.78 -8.71 6.00
N LEU A 573 28.86 -7.96 5.79
CA LEU A 573 30.12 -8.52 5.27
C LEU A 573 30.74 -9.49 6.27
N LEU A 574 31.02 -10.71 5.84
CA LEU A 574 31.74 -11.71 6.62
C LEU A 574 33.25 -11.44 6.56
N THR A 575 33.73 -10.46 7.32
CA THR A 575 35.08 -9.87 7.23
C THR A 575 36.20 -10.92 7.29
N LYS A 576 36.10 -11.94 8.14
CA LYS A 576 37.11 -13.04 8.23
C LYS A 576 37.16 -13.93 6.99
N SER A 577 36.13 -13.90 6.13
CA SER A 577 36.07 -14.69 4.91
C SER A 577 36.37 -13.88 3.65
N VAL A 578 36.69 -12.60 3.79
CA VAL A 578 37.08 -11.71 2.69
C VAL A 578 38.38 -12.20 2.06
N GLN A 579 38.40 -12.23 0.72
CA GLN A 579 39.61 -12.49 -0.04
C GLN A 579 39.90 -11.34 -0.98
N VAL A 580 41.14 -10.84 -0.94
CA VAL A 580 41.61 -9.78 -1.84
C VAL A 580 43.02 -10.12 -2.34
N LYS A 581 43.26 -9.93 -3.64
CA LYS A 581 44.60 -9.88 -4.23
C LYS A 581 44.75 -8.55 -4.91
N SER A 582 45.78 -7.80 -4.56
CA SER A 582 45.98 -6.45 -5.08
C SER A 582 47.43 -6.12 -5.38
N ALA A 583 47.61 -5.20 -6.32
CA ALA A 583 48.85 -4.47 -6.61
C ALA A 583 48.63 -3.00 -6.25
N VAL A 584 49.53 -2.41 -5.52
CA VAL A 584 49.45 -1.04 -5.03
C VAL A 584 50.70 -0.26 -5.38
N ASP A 585 50.54 0.91 -5.99
CA ASP A 585 51.60 1.85 -6.36
C ASP A 585 51.27 3.22 -5.75
N ILE A 586 51.93 3.57 -4.66
CA ILE A 586 51.77 4.87 -3.96
C ILE A 586 52.93 5.79 -4.38
N LYS A 587 52.59 6.95 -4.88
CA LYS A 587 53.56 8.00 -5.27
C LYS A 587 53.48 9.19 -4.32
N ASP A 588 54.61 9.86 -4.18
CA ASP A 588 54.77 11.08 -3.37
C ASP A 588 54.25 10.89 -1.93
N GLY A 589 54.57 9.72 -1.36
CA GLY A 589 54.00 9.30 -0.10
C GLY A 589 54.75 9.86 1.11
N ARG A 590 54.00 10.03 2.20
CA ARG A 590 54.54 10.43 3.52
C ARG A 590 53.96 9.55 4.59
N LEU A 591 54.81 8.99 5.42
CA LEU A 591 54.48 8.33 6.68
C LEU A 591 54.78 9.26 7.86
N LYS A 592 53.75 9.54 8.68
CA LYS A 592 53.83 10.45 9.81
C LYS A 592 53.47 9.75 11.12
N ASN A 593 54.14 10.11 12.20
CA ASN A 593 53.79 9.71 13.56
C ASN A 593 53.57 8.20 13.73
N MET A 594 54.35 7.38 13.04
CA MET A 594 54.28 5.91 13.14
C MET A 594 55.07 5.45 14.39
N LYS A 595 54.38 5.19 15.49
CA LYS A 595 54.97 4.75 16.77
C LYS A 595 55.97 3.60 16.62
N THR A 596 55.59 2.60 15.79
CA THR A 596 56.46 1.43 15.53
C THR A 596 57.79 1.80 14.87
N LEU A 597 57.88 2.90 14.15
CA LEU A 597 59.10 3.39 13.55
C LEU A 597 59.86 4.31 14.54
N GLU A 598 59.16 5.04 15.42
CA GLU A 598 59.75 5.87 16.45
C GLU A 598 60.58 5.06 17.46
N ASP A 599 60.25 3.78 17.68
CA ASP A 599 61.00 2.87 18.52
C ASP A 599 62.45 2.62 18.02
N PHE A 600 62.72 2.95 16.75
CA PHE A 600 64.09 2.95 16.20
C PHE A 600 64.86 4.24 16.43
N SER A 601 64.39 5.13 17.31
CA SER A 601 65.04 6.43 17.64
C SER A 601 66.42 6.30 18.21
N ASP A 602 66.82 5.14 18.77
CA ASP A 602 68.18 4.87 19.18
C ASP A 602 69.16 4.87 18.00
N TYR A 603 68.67 4.61 16.80
CA TYR A 603 69.45 4.46 15.59
C TYR A 603 69.31 5.64 14.62
N VAL A 604 68.14 6.29 14.56
CA VAL A 604 67.84 7.42 13.69
C VAL A 604 67.30 8.59 14.50
N HIS A 605 67.48 9.82 14.07
CA HIS A 605 66.87 10.96 14.78
C HIS A 605 65.32 10.82 14.77
N LEU A 606 64.75 10.98 15.94
CA LEU A 606 63.28 10.85 16.10
C LEU A 606 62.53 11.76 15.15
N SER A 607 62.99 12.99 14.91
CA SER A 607 62.38 13.92 13.94
C SER A 607 62.35 13.40 12.52
N ASP A 608 63.26 12.53 12.11
CA ASP A 608 63.32 11.93 10.80
C ASP A 608 62.38 10.72 10.68
N LEU A 609 62.10 10.06 11.82
CA LEU A 609 61.12 8.95 11.91
C LEU A 609 59.67 9.43 12.02
N GLN A 610 59.48 10.67 12.54
CA GLN A 610 58.15 11.26 12.66
C GLN A 610 57.55 11.80 11.35
N ASP A 611 58.39 12.04 10.32
CA ASP A 611 57.96 12.50 9.02
C ASP A 611 58.86 11.91 7.91
N ILE A 612 58.49 10.75 7.42
CA ILE A 612 59.18 9.96 6.40
C ILE A 612 58.57 10.18 5.04
N SER A 613 59.31 10.76 4.10
CA SER A 613 58.86 10.88 2.75
C SER A 613 59.49 9.78 1.87
N PHE A 614 58.70 9.24 0.94
CA PHE A 614 59.15 8.30 -0.10
C PHE A 614 58.56 8.70 -1.45
N ASN A 615 59.35 8.48 -2.52
CA ASN A 615 58.94 8.86 -3.86
C ASN A 615 57.86 7.88 -4.41
N GLN A 616 58.14 6.59 -4.20
CA GLN A 616 57.28 5.54 -4.70
C GLN A 616 57.35 4.31 -3.78
N LEU A 617 56.17 3.72 -3.51
CA LEU A 617 56.04 2.45 -2.87
C LEU A 617 55.18 1.53 -3.71
N ARG A 618 55.78 0.44 -4.18
CA ARG A 618 55.10 -0.58 -4.98
C ARG A 618 55.12 -1.91 -4.26
N ASN A 619 53.97 -2.52 -4.12
CA ASN A 619 53.89 -3.87 -3.60
C ASN A 619 52.59 -4.57 -4.02
N TYR A 620 52.60 -5.87 -3.85
CA TYR A 620 51.40 -6.71 -3.89
C TYR A 620 50.90 -6.96 -2.48
N MET A 621 49.62 -7.27 -2.36
CA MET A 621 48.99 -7.57 -1.07
C MET A 621 47.96 -8.68 -1.27
N LYS A 622 47.89 -9.60 -0.30
CA LYS A 622 46.84 -10.61 -0.22
C LYS A 622 46.10 -10.45 1.09
N ILE A 623 44.78 -10.52 1.05
CA ILE A 623 43.93 -10.66 2.25
C ILE A 623 43.24 -11.99 2.14
N GLU A 624 43.35 -12.81 3.16
CA GLU A 624 42.72 -14.11 3.21
C GLU A 624 42.58 -14.58 4.69
N ASN A 625 41.45 -15.15 5.05
CA ASN A 625 41.17 -15.65 6.40
C ASN A 625 41.39 -14.61 7.53
N GLY A 626 41.07 -13.34 7.26
CA GLY A 626 41.26 -12.24 8.21
C GLY A 626 42.70 -11.82 8.42
N ILE A 627 43.62 -12.21 7.54
CA ILE A 627 45.05 -11.86 7.58
C ILE A 627 45.43 -11.09 6.30
N VAL A 628 46.13 -9.97 6.49
CA VAL A 628 46.76 -9.19 5.42
C VAL A 628 48.20 -9.66 5.27
N TYR A 629 48.58 -10.18 4.12
CA TYR A 629 49.93 -10.60 3.78
C TYR A 629 50.61 -9.56 2.92
N LEU A 630 51.76 -9.06 3.38
CA LEU A 630 52.59 -8.11 2.66
C LEU A 630 53.89 -8.80 2.22
N PRO A 631 54.02 -9.16 0.93
CA PRO A 631 55.28 -9.69 0.40
C PRO A 631 56.42 -8.68 0.58
N VAL A 632 57.64 -9.18 0.50
CA VAL A 632 58.80 -8.34 0.64
C VAL A 632 58.82 -7.17 -0.35
N MET A 633 59.02 -5.97 0.15
CA MET A 633 59.17 -4.75 -0.61
C MET A 633 60.35 -3.91 -0.12
N PHE A 634 60.93 -3.17 -1.03
CA PHE A 634 61.97 -2.20 -0.70
C PHE A 634 61.35 -0.80 -0.61
N ILE A 635 61.65 -0.09 0.47
CA ILE A 635 61.26 1.30 0.68
C ILE A 635 62.44 2.20 0.71
N GLN A 636 62.56 3.08 -0.29
CA GLN A 636 63.54 4.16 -0.32
C GLN A 636 62.94 5.43 0.25
N SER A 637 63.53 5.95 1.34
CA SER A 637 62.98 7.09 2.04
C SER A 637 63.98 8.15 2.42
N THR A 638 63.46 9.28 2.91
CA THR A 638 64.29 10.38 3.44
C THR A 638 64.97 10.04 4.79
N ALA A 639 64.41 9.14 5.58
CA ALA A 639 64.91 8.71 6.87
C ALA A 639 65.99 7.60 6.72
N LEU A 640 65.57 6.48 6.12
CA LEU A 640 66.41 5.30 5.93
C LEU A 640 65.80 4.42 4.81
N ASN A 641 66.63 3.59 4.18
CA ASN A 641 66.15 2.56 3.30
C ASN A 641 65.94 1.28 4.04
N MET A 642 64.81 0.61 3.76
CA MET A 642 64.45 -0.64 4.43
C MET A 642 63.83 -1.64 3.44
N SER A 643 63.97 -2.91 3.75
CA SER A 643 63.13 -3.97 3.17
C SER A 643 62.24 -4.48 4.26
N ILE A 644 60.97 -4.66 3.94
CA ILE A 644 59.93 -5.12 4.90
C ILE A 644 59.05 -6.15 4.25
N SER A 645 58.65 -7.18 5.01
CA SER A 645 57.55 -8.09 4.67
C SER A 645 56.84 -8.53 5.95
N GLY A 646 55.68 -9.11 5.83
CA GLY A 646 55.00 -9.68 7.00
C GLY A 646 53.55 -9.93 6.83
N GLU A 647 52.90 -10.13 7.96
CA GLU A 647 51.47 -10.38 8.04
C GLU A 647 50.83 -9.64 9.22
N HIS A 648 49.58 -9.27 9.05
CA HIS A 648 48.78 -8.52 10.00
C HIS A 648 47.38 -9.09 10.05
N SER A 649 46.94 -9.61 11.21
CA SER A 649 45.59 -10.12 11.39
C SER A 649 44.59 -8.99 11.68
N PHE A 650 43.33 -9.18 11.31
CA PHE A 650 42.23 -8.28 11.70
C PHE A 650 42.02 -8.26 13.23
N ASP A 651 42.51 -9.31 13.95
CA ASP A 651 42.51 -9.36 15.39
C ASP A 651 43.73 -8.61 16.00
N GLN A 652 44.45 -7.81 15.18
CA GLN A 652 45.58 -6.92 15.55
C GLN A 652 46.93 -7.63 15.84
N ASP A 653 47.04 -8.93 15.57
CA ASP A 653 48.36 -9.58 15.68
C ASP A 653 49.23 -9.22 14.49
N ILE A 654 50.53 -9.02 14.77
CA ILE A 654 51.49 -8.67 13.73
C ILE A 654 52.70 -9.61 13.76
N LEU A 655 53.23 -9.89 12.56
CA LEU A 655 54.52 -10.53 12.36
C LEU A 655 55.21 -9.89 11.14
N TYR A 656 56.19 -9.04 11.39
CA TYR A 656 56.94 -8.36 10.35
C TYR A 656 58.42 -8.71 10.39
N TYR A 657 59.00 -8.84 9.20
CA TYR A 657 60.42 -9.04 8.97
C TYR A 657 61.00 -7.77 8.38
N LEU A 658 62.05 -7.22 8.98
CA LEU A 658 62.59 -5.92 8.65
C LEU A 658 64.11 -5.99 8.48
N LYS A 659 64.61 -5.47 7.34
CA LYS A 659 66.03 -5.21 7.11
C LYS A 659 66.23 -3.71 7.00
N LEU A 660 67.07 -3.13 7.85
CA LEU A 660 67.44 -1.71 7.87
C LEU A 660 68.90 -1.54 7.37
N ASN A 661 69.14 -0.52 6.55
CA ASN A 661 70.49 -0.17 6.15
C ASN A 661 71.20 0.69 7.23
N ALA A 662 71.96 0.04 8.12
CA ALA A 662 72.63 0.69 9.26
C ALA A 662 73.76 1.64 8.84
N GLY A 663 74.39 1.45 7.68
CA GLY A 663 75.38 2.41 7.18
C GLY A 663 74.79 3.79 6.90
N GLN A 664 73.54 3.84 6.42
CA GLN A 664 72.81 5.09 6.21
C GLN A 664 72.36 5.70 7.54
N VAL A 665 72.01 4.88 8.49
CA VAL A 665 71.69 5.27 9.90
C VAL A 665 72.83 5.97 10.56
N ALA A 666 74.07 5.42 10.50
CA ALA A 666 75.26 6.00 11.06
C ALA A 666 75.67 7.34 10.40
N ALA A 667 75.52 7.40 9.07
CA ALA A 667 75.80 8.63 8.28
C ALA A 667 74.78 9.77 8.61
N ASN A 668 73.55 9.47 8.94
CA ASN A 668 72.51 10.43 9.29
C ASN A 668 72.78 11.09 10.70
N LYS A 669 73.31 10.34 11.67
CA LYS A 669 73.72 10.90 12.97
C LYS A 669 74.86 11.89 12.89
N LEU A 670 75.65 11.81 11.84
CA LEU A 670 76.86 12.67 11.65
C LEU A 670 76.59 13.91 10.77
N LYS A 671 75.49 14.02 10.06
CA LYS A 671 75.16 15.12 9.13
C LYS A 671 74.33 16.22 9.77
N LYS A 672 74.68 17.49 9.48
CA LYS A 672 73.90 18.68 9.90
C LYS A 672 72.59 18.77 9.15
N ASN A 673 71.59 19.44 9.71
CA ASN A 673 70.17 19.51 9.38
C ASN A 673 69.80 19.85 7.91
N GLU A 674 70.70 20.38 7.08
CA GLU A 674 70.37 20.86 5.73
C GLU A 674 70.12 19.79 4.70
N TYR A 675 70.56 18.55 4.88
CA TYR A 675 70.42 17.44 3.93
C TYR A 675 69.31 16.41 4.25
N ARG A 676 68.44 16.74 5.20
CA ARG A 676 67.46 15.78 5.69
C ARG A 676 66.24 15.57 4.79
N LYS A 677 65.99 16.43 3.82
CA LYS A 677 64.82 16.39 2.93
C LYS A 677 65.03 15.59 1.63
N GLU A 678 66.24 15.13 1.37
CA GLU A 678 66.53 14.38 0.15
C GLU A 678 66.38 12.87 0.38
N LEU A 679 65.86 12.15 -0.64
CA LEU A 679 65.78 10.69 -0.62
C LEU A 679 67.21 10.12 -0.50
N LYS A 680 67.40 9.13 0.34
CA LYS A 680 68.67 8.43 0.46
C LYS A 680 68.96 7.62 -0.82
N PRO A 681 70.19 7.67 -1.36
CA PRO A 681 70.53 6.87 -2.52
C PRO A 681 70.28 5.39 -2.29
N ALA A 682 69.64 4.71 -3.22
CA ALA A 682 69.51 3.26 -3.22
C ALA A 682 70.91 2.66 -3.42
N ARG A 683 71.34 1.75 -2.55
CA ARG A 683 72.64 1.03 -2.66
C ARG A 683 72.39 -0.46 -2.47
N LYS A 684 72.94 -1.30 -3.34
CA LYS A 684 72.80 -2.76 -3.30
C LYS A 684 73.35 -3.39 -2.04
N SER A 685 74.39 -2.82 -1.44
CA SER A 685 75.00 -3.30 -0.18
C SER A 685 75.26 -2.13 0.75
N GLY A 686 74.67 -2.11 1.91
CA GLY A 686 75.08 -1.25 3.04
C GLY A 686 76.24 -1.92 3.75
N TRP A 687 77.15 -1.11 4.28
CA TRP A 687 78.30 -1.63 5.03
C TRP A 687 77.90 -2.45 6.26
N ILE A 688 76.70 -2.15 6.84
CA ILE A 688 76.14 -2.87 7.96
C ILE A 688 74.60 -2.89 7.77
N ASN A 689 73.99 -4.06 7.76
CA ASN A 689 72.53 -4.24 7.77
C ASN A 689 72.10 -4.75 9.13
N MET A 690 70.94 -4.28 9.63
CA MET A 690 70.28 -4.75 10.82
C MET A 690 69.03 -5.47 10.47
N TYR A 691 68.70 -6.57 11.16
CA TYR A 691 67.60 -7.46 10.86
C TYR A 691 66.77 -7.64 12.11
N PHE A 692 65.44 -7.33 12.00
CA PHE A 692 64.52 -7.41 13.10
C PHE A 692 63.26 -8.20 12.74
N ILE A 693 62.81 -9.03 13.65
CA ILE A 693 61.46 -9.61 13.64
C ILE A 693 60.63 -8.81 14.61
N LEU A 694 59.51 -8.25 14.12
CA LEU A 694 58.52 -7.56 14.93
C LEU A 694 57.34 -8.49 15.11
N SER A 695 56.99 -8.80 16.36
CA SER A 695 55.87 -9.70 16.68
C SER A 695 55.07 -9.19 17.87
N GLY A 696 53.84 -9.68 18.04
CA GLY A 696 52.94 -9.27 19.10
C GLY A 696 51.66 -8.64 18.54
N THR A 697 51.18 -7.56 19.13
CA THR A 697 50.02 -6.84 18.69
C THR A 697 50.36 -5.44 18.23
N THR A 698 49.47 -4.74 17.54
CA THR A 698 49.62 -3.35 17.10
C THR A 698 49.88 -2.39 18.26
N THR A 699 49.49 -2.76 19.48
CA THR A 699 49.69 -1.95 20.72
C THR A 699 50.90 -2.37 21.52
N VAL A 700 51.36 -3.61 21.43
CA VAL A 700 52.50 -4.16 22.15
C VAL A 700 53.40 -4.93 21.20
N VAL A 701 54.40 -4.25 20.66
CA VAL A 701 55.35 -4.83 19.70
C VAL A 701 56.60 -5.32 20.43
N LYS A 702 57.02 -6.55 20.11
CA LYS A 702 58.28 -7.16 20.50
C LYS A 702 59.27 -7.11 19.36
N TYR A 703 60.49 -6.70 19.62
CA TYR A 703 61.59 -6.61 18.66
C TYR A 703 62.63 -7.68 18.96
N GLN A 704 62.89 -8.54 17.99
CA GLN A 704 63.92 -9.56 18.06
C GLN A 704 64.94 -9.34 16.93
N GLN A 705 66.21 -9.23 17.26
CA GLN A 705 67.25 -9.20 16.24
C GLN A 705 67.54 -10.64 15.78
N ASP A 706 67.19 -10.96 14.54
CA ASP A 706 67.36 -12.32 13.98
C ASP A 706 67.51 -12.22 12.46
N ARG A 707 68.77 -12.33 12.01
CA ARG A 707 69.10 -12.32 10.58
C ARG A 707 68.53 -13.54 9.84
N ILE A 708 68.69 -14.73 10.42
CA ILE A 708 68.29 -15.99 9.76
C ILE A 708 66.76 -16.01 9.57
N GLY A 709 66.05 -15.65 10.63
CA GLY A 709 64.58 -15.60 10.60
C GLY A 709 64.06 -14.56 9.60
N VAL A 710 64.68 -13.38 9.49
CA VAL A 710 64.30 -12.33 8.53
C VAL A 710 64.55 -12.79 7.10
N VAL A 711 65.73 -13.40 6.82
CA VAL A 711 66.03 -13.93 5.46
C VAL A 711 65.02 -14.99 5.04
N ALA A 712 64.75 -15.97 5.92
CA ALA A 712 63.73 -16.99 5.65
C ALA A 712 62.32 -16.42 5.44
N GLY A 713 61.97 -15.35 6.20
CA GLY A 713 60.72 -14.59 6.02
C GLY A 713 60.62 -13.92 4.64
N PHE A 714 61.70 -13.30 4.21
CA PHE A 714 61.74 -12.69 2.88
C PHE A 714 61.68 -13.70 1.72
N GLU A 715 62.39 -14.82 1.81
CA GLU A 715 62.33 -15.90 0.79
C GLU A 715 60.88 -16.43 0.67
N ARG A 716 60.24 -16.72 1.81
CA ARG A 716 58.87 -17.19 1.83
C ARG A 716 57.92 -16.17 1.16
N THR A 717 58.04 -14.90 1.48
CA THR A 717 57.17 -13.84 0.95
C THR A 717 57.51 -13.45 -0.48
N THR A 718 58.73 -13.74 -1.00
CA THR A 718 59.10 -13.59 -2.39
C THR A 718 58.30 -14.54 -3.29
N LEU A 719 58.14 -15.80 -2.86
CA LEU A 719 57.26 -16.78 -3.56
C LEU A 719 55.82 -16.30 -3.66
N LEU A 720 55.28 -15.79 -2.58
CA LEU A 720 53.94 -15.18 -2.56
C LEU A 720 53.88 -13.96 -3.48
N LYS A 721 54.91 -13.14 -3.54
CA LYS A 721 55.01 -11.98 -4.45
C LYS A 721 54.95 -12.38 -5.91
N GLU A 722 55.64 -13.44 -6.30
CA GLU A 722 55.63 -13.98 -7.65
C GLU A 722 54.27 -14.55 -8.04
N GLU A 723 53.64 -15.27 -7.12
CA GLU A 723 52.27 -15.80 -7.31
C GLU A 723 51.29 -14.65 -7.58
N LEU A 724 51.28 -13.62 -6.73
CA LEU A 724 50.40 -12.46 -6.85
C LEU A 724 50.66 -11.67 -8.12
N ARG A 725 51.94 -11.43 -8.43
CA ARG A 725 52.34 -10.72 -9.67
C ARG A 725 51.80 -11.44 -10.90
N ASN A 726 52.04 -12.76 -11.03
CA ASN A 726 51.60 -13.53 -12.17
C ASN A 726 50.09 -13.53 -12.30
N TYR A 727 49.37 -13.70 -11.21
CA TYR A 727 47.91 -13.64 -11.17
C TYR A 727 47.36 -12.28 -11.58
N LEU A 728 47.92 -11.18 -11.06
CA LEU A 728 47.44 -9.82 -11.34
C LEU A 728 47.84 -9.35 -12.77
N VAL A 729 48.99 -9.78 -13.27
CA VAL A 729 49.39 -9.52 -14.67
C VAL A 729 48.43 -10.22 -15.62
N ASP A 730 48.01 -11.43 -15.35
CA ASP A 730 47.01 -12.14 -16.17
C ASP A 730 45.67 -11.37 -16.17
N LYS A 731 45.29 -10.74 -15.07
CA LYS A 731 44.03 -9.99 -14.94
C LYS A 731 44.06 -8.56 -15.45
N PHE A 732 45.15 -7.85 -15.27
CA PHE A 732 45.27 -6.40 -15.52
C PHE A 732 46.33 -6.02 -16.53
N GLY A 733 47.08 -7.00 -17.03
CA GLY A 733 48.16 -6.74 -18.00
C GLY A 733 49.47 -6.28 -17.35
N TYR A 734 50.41 -5.84 -18.17
CA TYR A 734 51.74 -5.44 -17.76
C TYR A 734 51.81 -4.16 -16.92
N ASP A 735 50.73 -3.40 -16.77
CA ASP A 735 50.70 -2.20 -15.90
C ASP A 735 51.05 -2.52 -14.45
N VAL A 736 50.81 -3.75 -14.03
CA VAL A 736 51.07 -4.25 -12.66
C VAL A 736 52.34 -5.13 -12.60
N TYR A 737 53.13 -5.17 -13.66
CA TYR A 737 54.42 -5.86 -13.68
C TYR A 737 55.52 -4.90 -13.31
N TRP A 738 56.05 -4.99 -12.09
CA TRP A 738 57.09 -4.11 -11.61
C TRP A 738 58.39 -4.89 -11.36
N LEU A 739 59.49 -4.34 -11.90
CA LEU A 739 60.84 -4.76 -11.54
C LEU A 739 61.28 -3.91 -10.34
N GLU A 740 61.60 -4.56 -9.25
CA GLU A 740 62.12 -3.86 -8.08
C GLU A 740 63.65 -3.65 -8.20
N PRO A 741 64.16 -2.64 -7.49
CA PRO A 741 65.59 -2.56 -7.26
C PRO A 741 66.07 -3.79 -6.50
N ASN A 742 67.07 -4.48 -6.94
CA ASN A 742 67.58 -5.74 -6.35
C ASN A 742 68.33 -5.56 -5.05
N GLU A 743 68.00 -4.55 -4.24
CA GLU A 743 68.73 -4.24 -2.99
C GLU A 743 68.51 -5.24 -1.86
N TRP A 744 67.49 -6.08 -1.96
CA TRP A 744 67.26 -7.19 -1.05
C TRP A 744 67.84 -8.53 -1.56
N GLU A 745 68.19 -8.64 -2.84
CA GLU A 745 68.82 -9.81 -3.49
C GLU A 745 70.26 -10.09 -3.05
N ASP A 746 70.88 -9.20 -2.30
CA ASP A 746 72.17 -9.45 -1.66
C ASP A 746 72.07 -10.46 -0.49
N ILE A 747 70.90 -10.99 -0.20
CA ILE A 747 70.65 -11.94 0.89
C ILE A 747 71.20 -13.36 0.59
N PRO A 748 71.18 -13.89 -0.64
CA PRO A 748 71.65 -15.24 -0.95
C PRO A 748 73.15 -15.45 -0.91
N GLU A 749 73.95 -14.42 -1.02
CA GLU A 749 75.41 -14.55 -1.07
C GLU A 749 76.09 -14.79 0.29
N TYR A 750 75.32 -14.97 1.34
CA TYR A 750 75.82 -15.31 2.67
C TYR A 750 75.58 -16.75 3.03
N GLN A 751 76.40 -17.59 2.52
CA GLN A 751 76.60 -18.93 3.06
C GLN A 751 77.46 -18.90 4.31
#